data_9a479146053f6f4f3fe3a86de7f9b2b0
#
_entry.id   9a479146053f6f4f3fe3a86de7f9b2b0
#
_cell.length_a   1.000
_cell.length_b   1.000
_cell.length_c   1.000
_cell.angle_alpha   90.00
_cell.angle_beta   90.00
_cell.angle_gamma   90.00
#
_symmetry.space_group_name_H-M   'P 1'
#
loop_
_entity.id
_entity.type
_entity.pdbx_description
1 polymer ?
#
loop_
_entity_poly.entity_id
_entity_poly.type
_entity_poly.pdbx_seq_one_letter_code
_entity_poly.pdbx_strand_id
1 'polypeptide(L)'
;MATTTVERLTQETMDYHALNAMLNLYDSAGRIQFDKDRQAVDAFMATHVRPNSVTFSSQQQRLNWLVNEGYYDENVLNRYSRDFVITLFAHAHASGFRFQTFLGAWKFYTSYTLKTFDGKRYLEDFADRVTMVALMLAQGDETLATQLTDEMLSGRFQPATPTFLNCGKQQRGELVSCFLLRIEDNMESIGRAVNSALQLSKRGGGVAFLLSNLREAGAPIKRIENQSSGVIPVMKMLEDAFSYANQLGARQGAGAVYLHAHHPDILRFLDTKRENADEKIRIKTLSLGVVIPDITFHLAKENAQMALFSPYDVERVYGKPFADIAISEHYAELVANERIRKKYLNARDFFQRLAEIQFESGYPYIMYEDTVNRANPIAGRINMSNLCSEILQVNSASEYDENLDYARTGHDISCNLGSLNIAHTMDSPDFARTVETAVRGLTAVSDMSHIRSVPSIEAGNAASHAIGLGQMNLHGYLAREGIAYGSPEALDFTNLYFYTITWHALRTSMLLARERGETFAGFKQSRYASGEYFSQYLQGNWQPKTAKVGELFTRSGITLPTREMWAQLRDDVMRYGIYNQNLQAVPPTGSISYINHATSSIHPIVAKVEIRKEGKTGRVYYPAPFMTNENLALYQDAYEIGAEKIIDTYAEATRHVDQGLSLTLFFPDTATTRDINKAQIYAWRKGIKTLYYIRLRQMALEGTEIEGCVSCAL
;
A
#
# COMPACT_ATOMS: atom_id res chain seq x y z
N MET A 1 31.52 32.26 -35.87
CA MET A 1 30.13 32.03 -36.37
C MET A 1 29.83 30.56 -36.68
N ALA A 2 30.82 29.69 -36.85
CA ALA A 2 30.57 28.26 -37.12
C ALA A 2 30.19 27.42 -35.87
N THR A 3 30.69 27.82 -34.71
CA THR A 3 30.46 27.11 -33.43
C THR A 3 29.01 27.22 -32.94
N THR A 4 28.35 28.36 -33.16
CA THR A 4 26.96 28.61 -32.71
C THR A 4 25.93 27.84 -33.55
N THR A 5 26.25 27.50 -34.77
CA THR A 5 25.35 26.77 -35.70
C THR A 5 25.41 25.25 -35.42
N VAL A 6 26.55 24.73 -35.03
CA VAL A 6 26.72 23.30 -34.68
C VAL A 6 26.09 22.99 -33.33
N GLU A 7 26.19 23.89 -32.33
CA GLU A 7 25.49 23.74 -31.06
C GLU A 7 23.97 23.82 -31.18
N ARG A 8 23.42 24.68 -32.06
CA ARG A 8 21.99 24.74 -32.34
C ARG A 8 21.48 23.49 -33.06
N LEU A 9 22.23 22.97 -34.01
CA LEU A 9 21.86 21.75 -34.75
C LEU A 9 21.91 20.48 -33.88
N THR A 10 22.79 20.44 -32.87
CA THR A 10 22.85 19.31 -31.93
C THR A 10 21.73 19.36 -30.88
N GLN A 11 21.21 20.52 -30.53
CA GLN A 11 20.07 20.63 -29.59
C GLN A 11 18.72 20.31 -30.26
N GLU A 12 18.53 20.55 -31.54
CA GLU A 12 17.29 20.24 -32.27
C GLU A 12 17.09 18.74 -32.58
N THR A 13 18.11 17.89 -32.34
CA THR A 13 18.07 16.45 -32.67
C THR A 13 18.14 15.51 -31.47
N MET A 14 18.25 16.01 -30.24
CA MET A 14 18.24 15.15 -29.08
C MET A 14 16.80 14.63 -28.80
N ASP A 15 16.63 13.30 -28.77
CA ASP A 15 15.37 12.71 -28.39
C ASP A 15 15.12 12.85 -26.87
N TYR A 16 13.89 12.60 -26.45
CA TYR A 16 13.48 12.76 -25.06
C TYR A 16 14.22 11.81 -24.09
N HIS A 17 14.69 10.63 -24.53
CA HIS A 17 15.49 9.74 -23.72
C HIS A 17 16.90 10.30 -23.48
N ALA A 18 17.50 10.83 -24.53
CA ALA A 18 18.83 11.46 -24.42
C ALA A 18 18.77 12.69 -23.51
N LEU A 19 17.74 13.52 -23.63
CA LEU A 19 17.52 14.67 -22.75
C LEU A 19 17.33 14.24 -21.27
N ASN A 20 16.50 13.24 -21.01
CA ASN A 20 16.31 12.74 -19.65
C ASN A 20 17.59 12.13 -19.06
N ALA A 21 18.39 11.42 -19.88
CA ALA A 21 19.66 10.83 -19.44
C ALA A 21 20.69 11.89 -19.00
N MET A 22 20.55 13.13 -19.45
CA MET A 22 21.43 14.24 -19.02
C MET A 22 21.29 14.60 -17.54
N LEU A 23 20.21 14.17 -16.86
CA LEU A 23 20.08 14.28 -15.40
C LEU A 23 21.20 13.56 -14.64
N ASN A 24 21.76 12.51 -15.22
CA ASN A 24 22.89 11.77 -14.63
C ASN A 24 24.26 12.35 -14.99
N LEU A 25 24.30 13.44 -15.75
CA LEU A 25 25.49 14.15 -16.13
C LEU A 25 25.50 15.53 -15.48
N TYR A 26 26.62 15.86 -14.86
CA TYR A 26 26.85 17.22 -14.33
C TYR A 26 27.23 18.19 -15.42
N ASP A 27 26.79 19.43 -15.28
CA ASP A 27 27.25 20.51 -16.16
C ASP A 27 28.73 20.88 -15.87
N SER A 28 29.31 21.83 -16.63
CA SER A 28 30.67 22.27 -16.43
C SER A 28 30.96 22.91 -15.06
N ALA A 29 29.93 23.31 -14.33
CA ALA A 29 30.00 23.83 -12.98
C ALA A 29 29.73 22.75 -11.90
N GLY A 30 29.57 21.47 -12.28
CA GLY A 30 29.32 20.37 -11.38
C GLY A 30 27.87 20.32 -10.86
N ARG A 31 26.90 20.85 -11.60
CA ARG A 31 25.49 20.93 -11.20
C ARG A 31 24.61 19.97 -11.98
N ILE A 32 23.55 19.43 -11.31
CA ILE A 32 22.53 18.59 -11.94
C ILE A 32 21.71 19.44 -12.93
N GLN A 33 21.45 18.91 -14.11
CA GLN A 33 20.76 19.60 -15.20
C GLN A 33 19.26 19.37 -15.19
N PHE A 34 18.55 19.87 -14.18
CA PHE A 34 17.10 19.65 -14.00
C PHE A 34 16.24 20.15 -15.18
N ASP A 35 16.67 21.18 -15.87
CA ASP A 35 15.98 21.73 -17.05
C ASP A 35 15.89 20.74 -18.19
N LYS A 36 16.81 19.78 -18.28
CA LYS A 36 16.81 18.73 -19.31
C LYS A 36 15.66 17.76 -19.18
N ASP A 37 15.20 17.50 -17.97
CA ASP A 37 14.02 16.67 -17.76
C ASP A 37 12.72 17.34 -18.25
N ARG A 38 12.56 18.65 -18.04
CA ARG A 38 11.45 19.42 -18.61
C ARG A 38 11.48 19.40 -20.14
N GLN A 39 12.67 19.61 -20.72
CA GLN A 39 12.85 19.52 -22.18
C GLN A 39 12.47 18.12 -22.68
N ALA A 40 12.78 17.05 -21.93
CA ALA A 40 12.38 15.70 -22.26
C ALA A 40 10.86 15.52 -22.25
N VAL A 41 10.14 16.09 -21.26
CA VAL A 41 8.66 16.09 -21.24
C VAL A 41 8.10 16.77 -22.49
N ASP A 42 8.56 17.97 -22.80
CA ASP A 42 8.06 18.73 -23.96
C ASP A 42 8.34 18.00 -25.28
N ALA A 43 9.55 17.43 -25.43
CA ALA A 43 9.92 16.63 -26.61
C ALA A 43 9.06 15.36 -26.73
N PHE A 44 8.84 14.63 -25.64
CA PHE A 44 7.99 13.44 -25.61
C PHE A 44 6.55 13.76 -26.00
N MET A 45 5.99 14.83 -25.44
CA MET A 45 4.64 15.25 -25.76
C MET A 45 4.51 15.67 -27.24
N ALA A 46 5.50 16.39 -27.77
CA ALA A 46 5.46 16.90 -29.14
C ALA A 46 5.70 15.82 -30.19
N THR A 47 6.68 14.93 -29.96
CA THR A 47 7.17 14.00 -30.99
C THR A 47 6.56 12.60 -30.86
N HIS A 48 6.05 12.21 -29.69
CA HIS A 48 5.48 10.88 -29.46
C HIS A 48 3.99 10.91 -29.11
N VAL A 49 3.56 11.69 -28.10
CA VAL A 49 2.18 11.64 -27.64
C VAL A 49 1.22 12.25 -28.65
N ARG A 50 1.40 13.51 -29.03
CA ARG A 50 0.49 14.21 -29.96
C ARG A 50 0.32 13.51 -31.30
N PRO A 51 1.38 13.05 -31.99
CA PRO A 51 1.24 12.34 -33.27
C PRO A 51 0.49 11.02 -33.16
N ASN A 52 0.54 10.36 -31.98
CA ASN A 52 -0.13 9.10 -31.72
C ASN A 52 -1.47 9.25 -30.97
N SER A 53 -2.00 10.46 -30.82
CA SER A 53 -3.31 10.71 -30.21
C SER A 53 -4.41 10.78 -31.26
N VAL A 54 -5.59 10.27 -30.91
CA VAL A 54 -6.79 10.46 -31.72
C VAL A 54 -7.38 11.85 -31.45
N THR A 55 -7.66 12.60 -32.48
CA THR A 55 -8.23 13.94 -32.36
C THR A 55 -9.71 13.93 -32.73
N PHE A 56 -10.51 14.77 -32.08
CA PHE A 56 -11.93 14.91 -32.27
C PHE A 56 -12.28 16.40 -32.49
N SER A 57 -13.35 16.67 -33.25
CA SER A 57 -13.78 18.04 -33.52
C SER A 57 -14.44 18.72 -32.31
N SER A 58 -14.98 17.94 -31.37
CA SER A 58 -15.61 18.43 -30.16
C SER A 58 -15.61 17.34 -29.07
N GLN A 59 -15.75 17.77 -27.81
CA GLN A 59 -15.91 16.85 -26.68
C GLN A 59 -17.16 15.98 -26.81
N GLN A 60 -18.24 16.54 -27.36
CA GLN A 60 -19.48 15.79 -27.66
C GLN A 60 -19.22 14.63 -28.61
N GLN A 61 -18.52 14.89 -29.73
CA GLN A 61 -18.15 13.85 -30.69
C GLN A 61 -17.25 12.80 -30.06
N ARG A 62 -16.27 13.23 -29.28
CA ARG A 62 -15.35 12.34 -28.59
C ARG A 62 -16.09 11.38 -27.67
N LEU A 63 -16.96 11.87 -26.79
CA LEU A 63 -17.71 11.04 -25.83
C LEU A 63 -18.64 10.06 -26.55
N ASN A 64 -19.35 10.52 -27.58
CA ASN A 64 -20.22 9.64 -28.40
C ASN A 64 -19.41 8.50 -29.02
N TRP A 65 -18.26 8.83 -29.60
CA TRP A 65 -17.40 7.83 -30.25
C TRP A 65 -16.86 6.83 -29.25
N LEU A 66 -16.32 7.31 -28.07
CA LEU A 66 -15.76 6.43 -27.05
C LEU A 66 -16.82 5.48 -26.46
N VAL A 67 -18.05 5.90 -26.29
CA VAL A 67 -19.15 5.04 -25.84
C VAL A 67 -19.54 4.04 -26.94
N ASN A 68 -19.79 4.50 -28.16
CA ASN A 68 -20.23 3.64 -29.26
C ASN A 68 -19.22 2.56 -29.64
N GLU A 69 -17.92 2.87 -29.55
CA GLU A 69 -16.84 1.92 -29.83
C GLU A 69 -16.47 1.04 -28.58
N GLY A 70 -17.19 1.19 -27.46
CA GLY A 70 -17.03 0.35 -26.29
C GLY A 70 -15.77 0.64 -25.44
N TYR A 71 -15.26 1.87 -25.48
CA TYR A 71 -14.14 2.30 -24.65
C TYR A 71 -14.58 2.82 -23.28
N TYR A 72 -15.61 3.69 -23.25
CA TYR A 72 -16.16 4.23 -22.01
C TYR A 72 -17.43 3.50 -21.59
N ASP A 73 -17.62 3.31 -20.28
CA ASP A 73 -18.83 2.75 -19.71
C ASP A 73 -19.94 3.80 -19.72
N GLU A 74 -20.95 3.59 -20.58
CA GLU A 74 -22.09 4.47 -20.73
C GLU A 74 -22.87 4.66 -19.42
N ASN A 75 -22.93 3.63 -18.56
CA ASN A 75 -23.65 3.69 -17.29
C ASN A 75 -23.04 4.72 -16.33
N VAL A 76 -21.74 5.00 -16.43
CA VAL A 76 -21.09 6.04 -15.64
C VAL A 76 -21.56 7.42 -16.09
N LEU A 77 -21.58 7.67 -17.40
CA LEU A 77 -21.95 8.96 -17.96
C LEU A 77 -23.45 9.26 -17.80
N ASN A 78 -24.30 8.23 -17.92
CA ASN A 78 -25.75 8.37 -17.81
C ASN A 78 -26.28 8.72 -16.42
N ARG A 79 -25.40 8.72 -15.40
CA ARG A 79 -25.73 9.21 -14.05
C ARG A 79 -25.80 10.73 -13.94
N TYR A 80 -25.35 11.43 -14.99
CA TYR A 80 -25.23 12.88 -15.05
C TYR A 80 -25.95 13.46 -16.28
N SER A 81 -26.28 14.75 -16.18
CA SER A 81 -26.69 15.46 -17.38
C SER A 81 -25.52 15.56 -18.36
N ARG A 82 -25.85 15.53 -19.65
CA ARG A 82 -24.85 15.62 -20.72
C ARG A 82 -24.06 16.93 -20.65
N ASP A 83 -24.75 18.02 -20.34
CA ASP A 83 -24.13 19.33 -20.23
C ASP A 83 -23.15 19.40 -19.06
N PHE A 84 -23.48 18.78 -17.93
CA PHE A 84 -22.55 18.69 -16.81
C PHE A 84 -21.28 17.93 -17.18
N VAL A 85 -21.41 16.76 -17.82
CA VAL A 85 -20.26 15.95 -18.25
C VAL A 85 -19.33 16.76 -19.17
N ILE A 86 -19.87 17.42 -20.18
CA ILE A 86 -19.10 18.25 -21.12
C ILE A 86 -18.41 19.41 -20.36
N THR A 87 -19.14 20.06 -19.46
CA THR A 87 -18.62 21.18 -18.65
C THR A 87 -17.47 20.72 -17.73
N LEU A 88 -17.59 19.53 -17.13
CA LEU A 88 -16.55 18.99 -16.24
C LEU A 88 -15.27 18.66 -17.03
N PHE A 89 -15.38 18.06 -18.22
CA PHE A 89 -14.21 17.85 -19.09
C PHE A 89 -13.56 19.19 -19.49
N ALA A 90 -14.36 20.19 -19.86
CA ALA A 90 -13.85 21.52 -20.18
C ALA A 90 -13.14 22.17 -18.97
N HIS A 91 -13.71 22.05 -17.79
CA HIS A 91 -13.10 22.51 -16.54
C HIS A 91 -11.74 21.82 -16.28
N ALA A 92 -11.69 20.51 -16.45
CA ALA A 92 -10.46 19.75 -16.28
C ALA A 92 -9.36 20.19 -17.25
N HIS A 93 -9.69 20.36 -18.53
CA HIS A 93 -8.75 20.84 -19.55
C HIS A 93 -8.29 22.29 -19.30
N ALA A 94 -9.18 23.14 -18.77
CA ALA A 94 -8.84 24.53 -18.44
C ALA A 94 -7.80 24.64 -17.31
N SER A 95 -7.59 23.58 -16.51
CA SER A 95 -6.54 23.53 -15.47
C SER A 95 -5.13 23.68 -16.04
N GLY A 96 -4.93 23.39 -17.32
CA GLY A 96 -3.62 23.45 -17.96
C GLY A 96 -2.60 22.46 -17.38
N PHE A 97 -3.05 21.32 -16.88
CA PHE A 97 -2.17 20.31 -16.28
C PHE A 97 -0.98 19.95 -17.17
N ARG A 98 0.20 19.85 -16.56
CA ARG A 98 1.44 19.39 -17.20
C ARG A 98 2.21 18.49 -16.27
N PHE A 99 2.76 17.39 -16.82
CA PHE A 99 3.68 16.53 -16.07
C PHE A 99 4.95 17.29 -15.71
N GLN A 100 5.41 17.09 -14.48
CA GLN A 100 6.60 17.76 -13.96
C GLN A 100 7.91 17.04 -14.36
N THR A 101 7.82 15.74 -14.66
CA THR A 101 8.96 14.87 -14.97
C THR A 101 8.67 14.00 -16.18
N PHE A 102 9.73 13.62 -16.90
CA PHE A 102 9.61 12.69 -18.02
C PHE A 102 9.08 11.32 -17.57
N LEU A 103 9.58 10.78 -16.44
CA LEU A 103 9.08 9.51 -15.93
C LEU A 103 7.57 9.56 -15.62
N GLY A 104 7.08 10.66 -15.05
CA GLY A 104 5.65 10.84 -14.78
C GLY A 104 4.81 10.77 -16.05
N ALA A 105 5.19 11.52 -17.08
CA ALA A 105 4.54 11.49 -18.40
C ALA A 105 4.63 10.10 -19.04
N TRP A 106 5.82 9.51 -19.02
CA TRP A 106 6.06 8.17 -19.56
C TRP A 106 5.16 7.11 -18.90
N LYS A 107 5.13 7.07 -17.55
CA LYS A 107 4.28 6.15 -16.79
C LYS A 107 2.81 6.31 -17.11
N PHE A 108 2.33 7.54 -17.19
CA PHE A 108 0.94 7.79 -17.51
C PHE A 108 0.57 7.24 -18.90
N TYR A 109 1.31 7.62 -19.94
CA TYR A 109 0.99 7.22 -21.32
C TYR A 109 1.29 5.75 -21.62
N THR A 110 2.22 5.11 -20.90
CA THR A 110 2.47 3.67 -21.09
C THR A 110 1.50 2.78 -20.32
N SER A 111 1.08 3.17 -19.11
CA SER A 111 0.39 2.29 -18.18
C SER A 111 -1.04 2.68 -17.81
N TYR A 112 -1.41 3.96 -17.86
CA TYR A 112 -2.71 4.42 -17.31
C TYR A 112 -3.71 4.92 -18.34
N THR A 113 -3.23 5.61 -19.36
CA THR A 113 -4.13 6.21 -20.37
C THR A 113 -4.90 5.16 -21.15
N LEU A 114 -6.11 5.50 -21.53
CA LEU A 114 -6.90 4.69 -22.46
C LEU A 114 -6.26 4.74 -23.84
N LYS A 115 -6.16 3.58 -24.48
CA LYS A 115 -5.62 3.42 -25.84
C LYS A 115 -6.63 2.71 -26.73
N THR A 116 -6.44 2.83 -28.03
CA THR A 116 -7.15 1.97 -29.01
C THR A 116 -6.87 0.50 -28.71
N PHE A 117 -7.80 -0.39 -29.07
CA PHE A 117 -7.68 -1.83 -28.76
C PHE A 117 -6.42 -2.49 -29.36
N ASP A 118 -5.84 -1.91 -30.41
CA ASP A 118 -4.56 -2.34 -30.97
C ASP A 118 -3.34 -1.78 -30.20
N GLY A 119 -3.59 -0.95 -29.16
CA GLY A 119 -2.57 -0.35 -28.30
C GLY A 119 -1.74 0.77 -28.93
N LYS A 120 -2.05 1.21 -30.15
CA LYS A 120 -1.18 2.11 -30.92
C LYS A 120 -1.43 3.59 -30.70
N ARG A 121 -2.67 3.98 -30.39
CA ARG A 121 -3.07 5.39 -30.30
C ARG A 121 -3.68 5.72 -28.95
N TYR A 122 -3.42 6.93 -28.47
CA TYR A 122 -3.94 7.46 -27.22
C TYR A 122 -5.33 8.07 -27.41
N LEU A 123 -6.23 7.77 -26.48
CA LEU A 123 -7.62 8.26 -26.47
C LEU A 123 -7.90 9.24 -25.34
N GLU A 124 -7.00 9.30 -24.36
CA GLU A 124 -7.09 10.18 -23.19
C GLU A 124 -5.77 10.89 -22.93
N ASP A 125 -5.86 12.11 -22.45
CA ASP A 125 -4.81 12.75 -21.66
C ASP A 125 -5.07 12.61 -20.15
N PHE A 126 -4.25 13.25 -19.32
CA PHE A 126 -4.39 13.18 -17.86
C PHE A 126 -5.71 13.81 -17.38
N ALA A 127 -6.11 14.94 -17.96
CA ALA A 127 -7.36 15.61 -17.60
C ALA A 127 -8.59 14.73 -17.94
N ASP A 128 -8.57 14.04 -19.08
CA ASP A 128 -9.61 13.09 -19.46
C ASP A 128 -9.71 11.93 -18.48
N ARG A 129 -8.55 11.32 -18.11
CA ARG A 129 -8.51 10.19 -17.18
C ARG A 129 -9.04 10.59 -15.81
N VAL A 130 -8.59 11.72 -15.26
CA VAL A 130 -9.07 12.28 -14.00
C VAL A 130 -10.56 12.51 -13.99
N THR A 131 -11.10 13.10 -15.06
CA THR A 131 -12.54 13.38 -15.16
C THR A 131 -13.38 12.10 -15.15
N MET A 132 -12.97 11.07 -15.90
CA MET A 132 -13.68 9.78 -15.89
C MET A 132 -13.61 9.08 -14.54
N VAL A 133 -12.47 9.14 -13.86
CA VAL A 133 -12.33 8.61 -12.50
C VAL A 133 -13.28 9.34 -11.54
N ALA A 134 -13.28 10.66 -11.58
CA ALA A 134 -14.14 11.49 -10.73
C ALA A 134 -15.64 11.20 -10.97
N LEU A 135 -16.08 11.12 -12.23
CA LEU A 135 -17.47 10.81 -12.58
C LEU A 135 -17.88 9.43 -12.03
N MET A 136 -17.03 8.44 -12.15
CA MET A 136 -17.34 7.11 -11.63
C MET A 136 -17.42 7.09 -10.11
N LEU A 137 -16.45 7.69 -9.41
CA LEU A 137 -16.39 7.69 -7.95
C LEU A 137 -17.49 8.54 -7.31
N ALA A 138 -17.92 9.60 -7.94
CA ALA A 138 -18.98 10.47 -7.42
C ALA A 138 -20.40 9.92 -7.61
N GLN A 139 -20.59 8.90 -8.45
CA GLN A 139 -21.83 8.15 -8.60
C GLN A 139 -23.10 9.00 -8.85
N GLY A 140 -22.98 10.11 -9.57
CA GLY A 140 -24.08 11.03 -9.88
C GLY A 140 -24.08 12.31 -9.05
N ASP A 141 -23.24 12.42 -8.03
CA ASP A 141 -23.05 13.66 -7.27
C ASP A 141 -22.16 14.64 -8.04
N GLU A 142 -22.75 15.66 -8.63
CA GLU A 142 -22.04 16.65 -9.45
C GLU A 142 -21.03 17.48 -8.61
N THR A 143 -21.34 17.76 -7.37
CA THR A 143 -20.44 18.50 -6.45
C THR A 143 -19.21 17.65 -6.13
N LEU A 144 -19.42 16.40 -5.76
CA LEU A 144 -18.31 15.47 -5.47
C LEU A 144 -17.46 15.19 -6.71
N ALA A 145 -18.10 15.06 -7.90
CA ALA A 145 -17.37 14.87 -9.15
C ALA A 145 -16.43 16.05 -9.45
N THR A 146 -16.90 17.27 -9.24
CA THR A 146 -16.08 18.48 -9.41
C THR A 146 -14.95 18.53 -8.40
N GLN A 147 -15.23 18.26 -7.14
CA GLN A 147 -14.23 18.24 -6.06
C GLN A 147 -13.14 17.17 -6.31
N LEU A 148 -13.53 15.95 -6.67
CA LEU A 148 -12.58 14.88 -7.01
C LEU A 148 -11.69 15.25 -8.19
N THR A 149 -12.27 15.89 -9.22
CA THR A 149 -11.51 16.37 -10.38
C THR A 149 -10.46 17.39 -9.94
N ASP A 150 -10.84 18.36 -9.12
CA ASP A 150 -9.92 19.40 -8.65
C ASP A 150 -8.82 18.85 -7.74
N GLU A 151 -9.15 17.93 -6.82
CA GLU A 151 -8.17 17.30 -5.93
C GLU A 151 -7.15 16.45 -6.70
N MET A 152 -7.57 15.72 -7.74
CA MET A 152 -6.66 14.92 -8.56
C MET A 152 -5.81 15.79 -9.51
N LEU A 153 -6.39 16.80 -10.16
CA LEU A 153 -5.65 17.70 -11.05
C LEU A 153 -4.61 18.54 -10.32
N SER A 154 -4.91 18.98 -9.11
CA SER A 154 -3.96 19.71 -8.27
C SER A 154 -2.90 18.82 -7.64
N GLY A 155 -2.98 17.51 -7.86
CA GLY A 155 -2.05 16.53 -7.29
C GLY A 155 -2.17 16.34 -5.79
N ARG A 156 -3.28 16.73 -5.16
CA ARG A 156 -3.51 16.54 -3.73
C ARG A 156 -3.94 15.12 -3.39
N PHE A 157 -4.80 14.54 -4.21
CA PHE A 157 -5.29 13.17 -4.05
C PHE A 157 -5.02 12.33 -5.28
N GLN A 158 -4.50 11.12 -5.09
CA GLN A 158 -4.28 10.14 -6.16
C GLN A 158 -4.86 8.78 -5.72
N PRO A 159 -5.90 8.28 -6.40
CA PRO A 159 -6.34 6.90 -6.24
C PRO A 159 -5.23 5.91 -6.58
N ALA A 160 -5.26 4.74 -5.96
CA ALA A 160 -4.34 3.66 -6.27
C ALA A 160 -4.42 3.24 -7.75
N THR A 161 -3.35 2.62 -8.23
CA THR A 161 -3.22 2.19 -9.63
C THR A 161 -4.47 1.50 -10.20
N PRO A 162 -5.08 0.48 -9.56
CA PRO A 162 -6.23 -0.20 -10.16
C PRO A 162 -7.45 0.70 -10.30
N THR A 163 -7.72 1.54 -9.33
CA THR A 163 -8.82 2.51 -9.39
C THR A 163 -8.59 3.52 -10.51
N PHE A 164 -7.43 4.15 -10.53
CA PHE A 164 -7.09 5.17 -11.52
C PHE A 164 -7.03 4.62 -12.96
N LEU A 165 -6.54 3.39 -13.10
CA LEU A 165 -6.46 2.70 -14.39
C LEU A 165 -7.84 2.29 -14.91
N ASN A 166 -8.74 1.78 -14.07
CA ASN A 166 -9.93 1.04 -14.50
C ASN A 166 -11.22 1.85 -14.45
N CYS A 167 -11.33 2.92 -13.67
CA CYS A 167 -12.55 3.69 -13.54
C CYS A 167 -13.05 4.21 -14.91
N GLY A 168 -14.33 4.02 -15.16
CA GLY A 168 -15.02 4.55 -16.34
C GLY A 168 -14.74 3.84 -17.66
N LYS A 169 -13.86 2.85 -17.70
CA LYS A 169 -13.62 2.03 -18.89
C LYS A 169 -14.66 0.92 -19.00
N GLN A 170 -15.18 0.68 -20.20
CA GLN A 170 -16.14 -0.40 -20.46
C GLN A 170 -15.51 -1.77 -20.23
N GLN A 171 -14.31 -1.98 -20.77
CA GLN A 171 -13.52 -3.18 -20.49
C GLN A 171 -12.46 -2.84 -19.45
N ARG A 172 -12.58 -3.42 -18.27
CA ARG A 172 -11.73 -3.10 -17.15
C ARG A 172 -11.48 -4.28 -16.23
N GLY A 173 -10.38 -4.21 -15.46
CA GLY A 173 -10.12 -5.03 -14.29
C GLY A 173 -10.91 -4.56 -13.06
N GLU A 174 -10.58 -5.09 -11.91
CA GLU A 174 -11.16 -4.65 -10.64
C GLU A 174 -10.66 -3.25 -10.25
N LEU A 175 -11.44 -2.55 -9.43
CA LEU A 175 -11.06 -1.26 -8.88
C LEU A 175 -10.07 -1.36 -7.74
N VAL A 176 -9.90 -2.56 -7.17
CA VAL A 176 -8.99 -2.90 -6.08
C VAL A 176 -8.05 -4.01 -6.52
N SER A 177 -6.84 -4.02 -5.98
CA SER A 177 -5.80 -4.95 -6.43
C SER A 177 -5.21 -5.82 -5.34
N CYS A 178 -5.71 -5.74 -4.12
CA CYS A 178 -5.12 -6.45 -3.00
C CYS A 178 -6.19 -7.15 -2.18
N PHE A 179 -5.98 -8.44 -1.93
CA PHE A 179 -6.93 -9.31 -1.23
C PHE A 179 -6.19 -10.14 -0.18
N LEU A 180 -6.85 -10.35 0.97
CA LEU A 180 -6.33 -11.17 2.05
C LEU A 180 -7.35 -12.26 2.36
N LEU A 181 -6.94 -13.52 2.30
CA LEU A 181 -7.79 -14.68 2.51
C LEU A 181 -7.22 -15.61 3.58
N ARG A 182 -8.11 -16.18 4.37
CA ARG A 182 -7.81 -17.27 5.29
C ARG A 182 -7.81 -18.62 4.57
N ILE A 183 -7.01 -19.55 5.08
CA ILE A 183 -7.10 -20.97 4.75
C ILE A 183 -7.29 -21.72 6.05
N GLU A 184 -8.32 -22.54 6.12
CA GLU A 184 -8.60 -23.41 7.26
C GLU A 184 -8.03 -24.82 7.00
N ASP A 185 -7.88 -25.62 8.06
CA ASP A 185 -7.16 -26.90 8.02
C ASP A 185 -8.03 -28.06 7.49
N ASN A 186 -8.50 -27.91 6.25
CA ASN A 186 -9.19 -28.94 5.49
C ASN A 186 -8.93 -28.81 3.99
N MET A 187 -9.17 -29.88 3.26
CA MET A 187 -8.84 -29.96 1.83
C MET A 187 -9.73 -29.04 0.99
N GLU A 188 -10.97 -28.84 1.41
CA GLU A 188 -11.95 -27.98 0.73
C GLU A 188 -11.50 -26.51 0.80
N SER A 189 -11.05 -26.05 1.96
CA SER A 189 -10.49 -24.70 2.14
C SER A 189 -9.21 -24.50 1.34
N ILE A 190 -8.30 -25.48 1.32
CA ILE A 190 -7.07 -25.42 0.52
C ILE A 190 -7.41 -25.38 -0.99
N GLY A 191 -8.30 -26.25 -1.46
CA GLY A 191 -8.74 -26.25 -2.86
C GLY A 191 -9.40 -24.95 -3.28
N ARG A 192 -10.26 -24.41 -2.41
CA ARG A 192 -10.92 -23.09 -2.63
C ARG A 192 -9.90 -21.95 -2.66
N ALA A 193 -8.85 -22.00 -1.82
CA ALA A 193 -7.79 -21.00 -1.84
C ALA A 193 -7.05 -20.97 -3.17
N VAL A 194 -6.71 -22.12 -3.75
CA VAL A 194 -6.08 -22.18 -5.08
C VAL A 194 -7.00 -21.62 -6.17
N ASN A 195 -8.29 -21.97 -6.14
CA ASN A 195 -9.28 -21.39 -7.05
C ASN A 195 -9.35 -19.87 -6.90
N SER A 196 -9.44 -19.37 -5.67
CA SER A 196 -9.51 -17.93 -5.40
C SER A 196 -8.25 -17.20 -5.88
N ALA A 197 -7.06 -17.80 -5.72
CA ALA A 197 -5.81 -17.26 -6.25
C ALA A 197 -5.89 -17.06 -7.78
N LEU A 198 -6.35 -18.07 -8.51
CA LEU A 198 -6.53 -17.99 -9.96
C LEU A 198 -7.55 -16.92 -10.37
N GLN A 199 -8.71 -16.87 -9.71
CA GLN A 199 -9.80 -15.94 -10.04
C GLN A 199 -9.43 -14.48 -9.77
N LEU A 200 -8.76 -14.22 -8.66
CA LEU A 200 -8.34 -12.87 -8.27
C LEU A 200 -7.14 -12.39 -9.10
N SER A 201 -6.15 -13.27 -9.32
CA SER A 201 -4.97 -12.94 -10.09
C SER A 201 -5.31 -12.58 -11.54
N LYS A 202 -6.17 -13.34 -12.21
CA LYS A 202 -6.59 -13.01 -13.58
C LYS A 202 -7.27 -11.66 -13.72
N ARG A 203 -7.85 -11.11 -12.61
CA ARG A 203 -8.51 -9.80 -12.57
C ARG A 203 -7.59 -8.65 -12.17
N GLY A 204 -6.33 -8.91 -11.97
CA GLY A 204 -5.32 -7.91 -11.61
C GLY A 204 -5.02 -7.81 -10.13
N GLY A 205 -5.50 -8.75 -9.29
CA GLY A 205 -5.32 -8.73 -7.85
C GLY A 205 -4.07 -9.47 -7.36
N GLY A 206 -3.34 -8.86 -6.42
CA GLY A 206 -2.40 -9.55 -5.56
C GLY A 206 -3.12 -10.16 -4.36
N VAL A 207 -2.74 -11.36 -3.94
CA VAL A 207 -3.44 -12.09 -2.87
C VAL A 207 -2.49 -12.53 -1.78
N ALA A 208 -2.84 -12.25 -0.53
CA ALA A 208 -2.17 -12.79 0.64
C ALA A 208 -3.01 -13.91 1.27
N PHE A 209 -2.36 -14.99 1.67
CA PHE A 209 -2.99 -16.13 2.34
C PHE A 209 -2.44 -16.35 3.74
N LEU A 210 -3.33 -16.64 4.68
CA LEU A 210 -2.98 -17.05 6.03
C LEU A 210 -2.80 -18.56 6.08
N LEU A 211 -1.58 -19.03 6.39
CA LEU A 211 -1.25 -20.44 6.48
C LEU A 211 -1.21 -20.98 7.91
N SER A 212 -1.32 -20.11 8.92
CA SER A 212 -1.09 -20.45 10.32
C SER A 212 -2.03 -21.52 10.88
N ASN A 213 -3.22 -21.70 10.27
CA ASN A 213 -4.21 -22.70 10.71
C ASN A 213 -3.94 -24.10 10.14
N LEU A 214 -3.07 -24.21 9.12
CA LEU A 214 -2.74 -25.51 8.51
C LEU A 214 -1.88 -26.33 9.46
N ARG A 215 -2.18 -27.63 9.57
CA ARG A 215 -1.35 -28.55 10.38
C ARG A 215 0.05 -28.67 9.82
N GLU A 216 0.99 -28.90 10.72
CA GLU A 216 2.41 -29.05 10.39
C GLU A 216 2.73 -30.38 9.69
N ALA A 217 3.90 -30.45 9.06
CA ALA A 217 4.43 -31.67 8.51
C ALA A 217 4.60 -32.74 9.60
N GLY A 218 4.15 -33.95 9.29
CA GLY A 218 4.15 -35.08 10.22
C GLY A 218 2.93 -35.15 11.15
N ALA A 219 2.04 -34.15 11.13
CA ALA A 219 0.79 -34.22 11.88
C ALA A 219 -0.11 -35.38 11.38
N PRO A 220 -0.96 -35.95 12.25
CA PRO A 220 -1.83 -37.04 11.84
C PRO A 220 -2.96 -36.57 10.92
N ILE A 221 -3.37 -37.47 10.02
CA ILE A 221 -4.60 -37.37 9.22
C ILE A 221 -5.44 -38.60 9.53
N LYS A 222 -6.70 -38.40 9.91
CA LYS A 222 -7.61 -39.50 10.32
C LYS A 222 -6.99 -40.41 11.39
N ARG A 223 -6.24 -39.85 12.33
CA ARG A 223 -5.50 -40.53 13.42
C ARG A 223 -4.29 -41.37 12.97
N ILE A 224 -3.89 -41.28 11.68
CA ILE A 224 -2.68 -41.94 11.17
C ILE A 224 -1.56 -40.91 11.26
N GLU A 225 -0.52 -41.23 12.04
CA GLU A 225 0.64 -40.36 12.26
C GLU A 225 1.50 -40.18 11.00
N ASN A 226 2.23 -39.08 10.95
CA ASN A 226 3.17 -38.75 9.86
C ASN A 226 2.55 -38.65 8.46
N GLN A 227 1.29 -38.26 8.36
CA GLN A 227 0.58 -38.15 7.07
C GLN A 227 0.59 -36.77 6.47
N SER A 228 0.60 -35.71 7.29
CA SER A 228 0.58 -34.34 6.79
C SER A 228 1.92 -33.95 6.15
N SER A 229 1.86 -33.30 5.00
CA SER A 229 3.03 -32.72 4.31
C SER A 229 3.37 -31.31 4.80
N GLY A 230 2.53 -30.69 5.62
CA GLY A 230 2.70 -29.33 6.16
C GLY A 230 2.39 -28.21 5.17
N VAL A 231 2.92 -27.01 5.44
CA VAL A 231 2.56 -25.81 4.69
C VAL A 231 3.30 -25.66 3.34
N ILE A 232 4.49 -26.25 3.17
CA ILE A 232 5.31 -26.01 1.99
C ILE A 232 4.65 -26.44 0.67
N PRO A 233 4.03 -27.63 0.57
CA PRO A 233 3.34 -28.02 -0.67
C PRO A 233 2.16 -27.08 -1.01
N VAL A 234 1.46 -26.53 -0.01
CA VAL A 234 0.40 -25.54 -0.24
C VAL A 234 1.00 -24.24 -0.82
N MET A 235 2.15 -23.80 -0.30
CA MET A 235 2.86 -22.65 -0.85
C MET A 235 3.24 -22.87 -2.33
N LYS A 236 3.71 -24.07 -2.69
CA LYS A 236 4.05 -24.39 -4.09
C LYS A 236 2.84 -24.33 -5.01
N MET A 237 1.69 -24.89 -4.59
CA MET A 237 0.45 -24.81 -5.39
C MET A 237 0.00 -23.35 -5.59
N LEU A 238 0.11 -22.51 -4.56
CA LEU A 238 -0.23 -21.08 -4.67
C LEU A 238 0.74 -20.34 -5.58
N GLU A 239 2.04 -20.61 -5.48
CA GLU A 239 3.07 -20.01 -6.35
C GLU A 239 2.80 -20.35 -7.82
N ASP A 240 2.50 -21.60 -8.13
CA ASP A 240 2.19 -22.05 -9.48
C ASP A 240 0.89 -21.43 -10.00
N ALA A 241 -0.14 -21.30 -9.14
CA ALA A 241 -1.38 -20.64 -9.50
C ALA A 241 -1.16 -19.17 -9.90
N PHE A 242 -0.34 -18.42 -9.17
CA PHE A 242 0.01 -17.05 -9.51
C PHE A 242 0.90 -16.95 -10.75
N SER A 243 1.80 -17.90 -10.95
CA SER A 243 2.62 -17.98 -12.15
C SER A 243 1.80 -18.21 -13.41
N TYR A 244 0.75 -19.03 -13.32
CA TYR A 244 -0.15 -19.33 -14.42
C TYR A 244 -1.10 -18.17 -14.73
N ALA A 245 -1.79 -17.64 -13.72
CA ALA A 245 -2.79 -16.59 -13.89
C ALA A 245 -2.16 -15.21 -13.77
N ASN A 246 -1.48 -14.76 -14.84
CA ASN A 246 -0.98 -13.40 -14.87
C ASN A 246 -2.11 -12.37 -15.03
N GLN A 247 -1.87 -11.15 -14.58
CA GLN A 247 -2.85 -10.07 -14.47
C GLN A 247 -3.14 -9.47 -15.85
N LEU A 248 -4.06 -10.05 -16.61
CA LEU A 248 -4.50 -9.58 -17.93
C LEU A 248 -3.35 -9.31 -18.93
N GLY A 249 -2.20 -9.99 -18.76
CA GLY A 249 -1.00 -9.76 -19.56
C GLY A 249 -0.21 -8.49 -19.22
N ALA A 250 -0.73 -7.66 -18.31
CA ALA A 250 -0.09 -6.41 -17.92
C ALA A 250 0.90 -6.55 -16.74
N ARG A 251 0.70 -7.59 -15.89
CA ARG A 251 1.53 -7.88 -14.71
C ARG A 251 1.62 -9.37 -14.46
N GLN A 252 2.72 -9.82 -13.87
CA GLN A 252 2.79 -11.18 -13.32
C GLN A 252 1.88 -11.29 -12.10
N GLY A 253 1.28 -12.45 -11.88
CA GLY A 253 0.52 -12.74 -10.67
C GLY A 253 1.41 -12.61 -9.43
N ALA A 254 0.88 -11.99 -8.39
CA ALA A 254 1.62 -11.73 -7.15
C ALA A 254 0.87 -12.32 -5.96
N GLY A 255 1.60 -13.00 -5.08
CA GLY A 255 1.06 -13.59 -3.86
C GLY A 255 1.98 -13.41 -2.66
N ALA A 256 1.38 -13.44 -1.47
CA ALA A 256 2.07 -13.51 -0.19
C ALA A 256 1.48 -14.60 0.68
N VAL A 257 2.27 -15.14 1.58
CA VAL A 257 1.84 -16.12 2.57
C VAL A 257 2.34 -15.72 3.96
N TYR A 258 1.46 -15.80 4.94
CA TYR A 258 1.75 -15.45 6.34
C TYR A 258 1.71 -16.69 7.21
N LEU A 259 2.74 -16.86 8.05
CA LEU A 259 2.82 -17.95 9.02
C LEU A 259 3.16 -17.39 10.40
N HIS A 260 2.52 -17.93 11.44
CA HIS A 260 2.81 -17.57 12.82
C HIS A 260 4.16 -18.09 13.27
N ALA A 261 4.92 -17.28 14.03
CA ALA A 261 6.26 -17.64 14.55
C ALA A 261 6.27 -18.94 15.39
N HIS A 262 5.17 -19.24 16.07
CA HIS A 262 5.02 -20.44 16.90
C HIS A 262 4.40 -21.64 16.19
N HIS A 263 4.33 -21.60 14.85
CA HIS A 263 3.95 -22.74 14.02
C HIS A 263 5.12 -23.73 13.91
N PRO A 264 4.89 -25.07 13.99
CA PRO A 264 5.98 -26.05 13.95
C PRO A 264 6.78 -26.09 12.64
N ASP A 265 6.22 -25.61 11.53
CA ASP A 265 6.92 -25.53 10.23
C ASP A 265 7.70 -24.22 10.01
N ILE A 266 7.79 -23.35 11.03
CA ILE A 266 8.34 -21.98 10.84
C ILE A 266 9.75 -21.96 10.24
N LEU A 267 10.65 -22.82 10.68
CA LEU A 267 12.02 -22.85 10.14
C LEU A 267 12.03 -23.34 8.68
N ARG A 268 11.24 -24.36 8.36
CA ARG A 268 11.10 -24.86 6.98
C ARG A 268 10.50 -23.79 6.07
N PHE A 269 9.53 -23.05 6.56
CA PHE A 269 8.91 -21.90 5.87
C PHE A 269 9.96 -20.84 5.52
N LEU A 270 10.78 -20.42 6.49
CA LEU A 270 11.84 -19.45 6.27
C LEU A 270 12.88 -19.95 5.26
N ASP A 271 13.28 -21.20 5.37
CA ASP A 271 14.31 -21.81 4.52
C ASP A 271 13.91 -21.91 3.04
N THR A 272 12.62 -21.79 2.70
CA THR A 272 12.16 -21.73 1.31
C THR A 272 12.75 -20.55 0.53
N LYS A 273 13.23 -19.50 1.21
CA LYS A 273 13.83 -18.29 0.62
C LYS A 273 15.36 -18.32 0.56
N ARG A 274 16.01 -19.37 1.06
CA ARG A 274 17.47 -19.49 0.92
C ARG A 274 17.88 -19.63 -0.54
N GLU A 275 18.99 -19.00 -0.90
CA GLU A 275 19.53 -19.08 -2.27
C GLU A 275 19.89 -20.51 -2.68
N ASN A 276 20.35 -21.32 -1.74
CA ASN A 276 20.74 -22.71 -1.95
C ASN A 276 19.66 -23.73 -1.55
N ALA A 277 18.40 -23.31 -1.40
CA ALA A 277 17.30 -24.23 -1.11
C ALA A 277 17.10 -25.24 -2.25
N ASP A 278 16.72 -26.47 -1.87
CA ASP A 278 16.31 -27.49 -2.87
C ASP A 278 15.15 -26.94 -3.71
N GLU A 279 15.24 -27.09 -5.03
CA GLU A 279 14.22 -26.59 -5.99
C GLU A 279 12.81 -27.12 -5.69
N LYS A 280 12.69 -28.28 -5.05
CA LYS A 280 11.39 -28.84 -4.63
C LYS A 280 10.69 -28.02 -3.55
N ILE A 281 11.45 -27.31 -2.71
CA ILE A 281 10.93 -26.53 -1.61
C ILE A 281 11.13 -25.01 -1.81
N ARG A 282 11.98 -24.62 -2.75
CA ARG A 282 12.29 -23.22 -3.01
C ARG A 282 11.07 -22.45 -3.47
N ILE A 283 10.81 -21.33 -2.84
CA ILE A 283 9.77 -20.35 -3.19
C ILE A 283 10.43 -19.12 -3.80
N LYS A 284 10.19 -18.87 -5.08
CA LYS A 284 10.83 -17.80 -5.85
C LYS A 284 9.99 -16.50 -5.83
N THR A 285 8.71 -16.61 -6.10
CA THR A 285 7.84 -15.47 -6.41
C THR A 285 6.87 -15.07 -5.29
N LEU A 286 6.55 -15.97 -4.35
CA LEU A 286 5.73 -15.59 -3.21
C LEU A 286 6.51 -14.75 -2.21
N SER A 287 5.89 -13.70 -1.73
CA SER A 287 6.35 -12.96 -0.55
C SER A 287 6.01 -13.75 0.72
N LEU A 288 6.90 -13.73 1.69
CA LEU A 288 6.70 -14.38 2.99
C LEU A 288 6.49 -13.33 4.07
N GLY A 289 5.53 -13.57 4.98
CA GLY A 289 5.31 -12.79 6.19
C GLY A 289 5.31 -13.70 7.41
N VAL A 290 5.83 -13.20 8.53
CA VAL A 290 5.83 -13.89 9.82
C VAL A 290 5.10 -13.05 10.84
N VAL A 291 4.15 -13.68 11.54
CA VAL A 291 3.39 -13.07 12.64
C VAL A 291 4.10 -13.41 13.96
N ILE A 292 4.61 -12.38 14.65
CA ILE A 292 5.44 -12.56 15.85
C ILE A 292 4.73 -11.94 17.06
N PRO A 293 4.35 -12.75 18.08
CA PRO A 293 3.80 -12.25 19.33
C PRO A 293 4.88 -11.72 20.27
N ASP A 294 4.51 -10.89 21.23
CA ASP A 294 5.41 -10.30 22.22
C ASP A 294 6.19 -11.36 23.02
N ILE A 295 5.56 -12.48 23.33
CA ILE A 295 6.20 -13.57 24.10
C ILE A 295 7.49 -14.06 23.44
N THR A 296 7.56 -14.06 22.12
CA THR A 296 8.76 -14.49 21.37
C THR A 296 9.97 -13.59 21.69
N PHE A 297 9.75 -12.27 21.76
CA PHE A 297 10.79 -11.31 22.14
C PHE A 297 11.23 -11.47 23.60
N HIS A 298 10.28 -11.72 24.51
CA HIS A 298 10.59 -11.97 25.92
C HIS A 298 11.42 -13.25 26.11
N LEU A 299 11.04 -14.33 25.43
CA LEU A 299 11.80 -15.58 25.45
C LEU A 299 13.22 -15.41 24.88
N ALA A 300 13.38 -14.64 23.80
CA ALA A 300 14.69 -14.33 23.24
C ALA A 300 15.56 -13.51 24.19
N LYS A 301 14.98 -12.53 24.90
CA LYS A 301 15.68 -11.76 25.91
C LYS A 301 16.27 -12.66 27.00
N GLU A 302 15.52 -13.65 27.45
CA GLU A 302 15.90 -14.61 28.48
C GLU A 302 16.76 -15.78 27.95
N ASN A 303 17.02 -15.83 26.64
CA ASN A 303 17.65 -16.96 25.97
C ASN A 303 16.93 -18.30 26.21
N ALA A 304 15.62 -18.25 26.27
CA ALA A 304 14.77 -19.39 26.60
C ALA A 304 14.32 -20.15 25.35
N GLN A 305 13.82 -21.37 25.58
CA GLN A 305 13.14 -22.15 24.53
C GLN A 305 11.76 -21.59 24.26
N MET A 306 11.43 -21.40 23.00
CA MET A 306 10.06 -21.12 22.55
C MET A 306 9.36 -22.41 22.10
N ALA A 307 8.13 -22.58 22.53
CA ALA A 307 7.31 -23.70 22.10
C ALA A 307 6.63 -23.39 20.76
N LEU A 308 6.66 -24.36 19.87
CA LEU A 308 5.91 -24.36 18.61
C LEU A 308 4.73 -25.31 18.76
N PHE A 309 3.52 -24.85 18.52
CA PHE A 309 2.29 -25.57 18.81
C PHE A 309 1.64 -26.16 17.57
N SER A 310 1.20 -27.43 17.64
CA SER A 310 0.39 -28.03 16.56
C SER A 310 -0.94 -27.28 16.40
N PRO A 311 -1.20 -26.63 15.26
CA PRO A 311 -2.46 -25.90 15.03
C PRO A 311 -3.69 -26.80 15.14
N TYR A 312 -3.57 -28.03 14.66
CA TYR A 312 -4.63 -29.03 14.74
C TYR A 312 -5.03 -29.36 16.20
N ASP A 313 -4.05 -29.53 17.06
CA ASP A 313 -4.33 -29.83 18.48
C ASP A 313 -4.88 -28.60 19.20
N VAL A 314 -4.36 -27.42 18.93
CA VAL A 314 -4.85 -26.16 19.49
C VAL A 314 -6.33 -25.94 19.14
N GLU A 315 -6.71 -26.13 17.89
CA GLU A 315 -8.11 -25.98 17.46
C GLU A 315 -9.03 -26.97 18.17
N ARG A 316 -8.59 -28.22 18.32
CA ARG A 316 -9.37 -29.24 19.04
C ARG A 316 -9.55 -28.95 20.52
N VAL A 317 -8.56 -28.32 21.16
CA VAL A 317 -8.61 -27.99 22.59
C VAL A 317 -9.42 -26.72 22.86
N TYR A 318 -9.20 -25.68 22.05
CA TYR A 318 -9.80 -24.35 22.25
C TYR A 318 -11.10 -24.13 21.47
N GLY A 319 -11.43 -24.98 20.50
CA GLY A 319 -12.58 -24.79 19.62
C GLY A 319 -12.47 -23.59 18.69
N LYS A 320 -11.25 -23.09 18.50
CA LYS A 320 -10.93 -21.95 17.62
C LYS A 320 -9.66 -22.26 16.83
N PRO A 321 -9.56 -21.81 15.56
CA PRO A 321 -8.34 -21.91 14.78
C PRO A 321 -7.14 -21.26 15.48
N PHE A 322 -5.95 -21.78 15.23
CA PHE A 322 -4.71 -21.34 15.86
C PHE A 322 -4.46 -19.82 15.70
N ALA A 323 -4.70 -19.29 14.50
CA ALA A 323 -4.51 -17.85 14.22
C ALA A 323 -5.46 -16.93 14.99
N ASP A 324 -6.52 -17.46 15.55
CA ASP A 324 -7.51 -16.70 16.34
C ASP A 324 -7.25 -16.75 17.85
N ILE A 325 -6.14 -17.39 18.27
CA ILE A 325 -5.69 -17.48 19.66
C ILE A 325 -4.66 -16.41 19.95
N ALA A 326 -4.82 -15.69 21.06
CA ALA A 326 -3.83 -14.74 21.57
C ALA A 326 -2.67 -15.52 22.24
N ILE A 327 -1.65 -15.86 21.47
CA ILE A 327 -0.58 -16.76 21.89
C ILE A 327 0.18 -16.24 23.09
N SER A 328 0.49 -14.94 23.16
CA SER A 328 1.18 -14.36 24.33
C SER A 328 0.38 -14.52 25.62
N GLU A 329 -0.93 -14.34 25.57
CA GLU A 329 -1.81 -14.45 26.75
C GLU A 329 -1.98 -15.89 27.23
N HIS A 330 -2.05 -16.83 26.28
CA HIS A 330 -2.28 -18.26 26.56
C HIS A 330 -1.02 -19.11 26.55
N TYR A 331 0.17 -18.49 26.41
CA TYR A 331 1.42 -19.24 26.18
C TYR A 331 1.72 -20.27 27.28
N ALA A 332 1.65 -19.89 28.56
CA ALA A 332 1.92 -20.80 29.67
C ALA A 332 0.91 -21.97 29.73
N GLU A 333 -0.35 -21.68 29.48
CA GLU A 333 -1.44 -22.66 29.42
C GLU A 333 -1.24 -23.64 28.25
N LEU A 334 -0.91 -23.12 27.06
CA LEU A 334 -0.61 -23.94 25.89
C LEU A 334 0.58 -24.86 26.11
N VAL A 335 1.65 -24.36 26.76
CA VAL A 335 2.84 -25.16 27.10
C VAL A 335 2.49 -26.27 28.08
N ALA A 336 1.69 -25.97 29.10
CA ALA A 336 1.31 -26.94 30.14
C ALA A 336 0.32 -28.00 29.65
N ASN A 337 -0.37 -27.76 28.55
CA ASN A 337 -1.43 -28.67 28.06
C ASN A 337 -0.84 -29.88 27.32
N GLU A 338 -0.90 -31.07 27.93
CA GLU A 338 -0.37 -32.32 27.37
C GLU A 338 -1.12 -32.80 26.10
N ARG A 339 -2.32 -32.32 25.85
CA ARG A 339 -3.13 -32.65 24.66
C ARG A 339 -2.66 -31.91 23.41
N ILE A 340 -1.78 -30.92 23.55
CA ILE A 340 -1.22 -30.12 22.45
C ILE A 340 0.21 -30.59 22.21
N ARG A 341 0.49 -31.11 21.02
CA ARG A 341 1.87 -31.45 20.61
C ARG A 341 2.68 -30.19 20.42
N LYS A 342 3.92 -30.27 20.88
CA LYS A 342 4.87 -29.16 20.86
C LYS A 342 6.22 -29.59 20.31
N LYS A 343 6.87 -28.68 19.62
CA LYS A 343 8.31 -28.70 19.33
C LYS A 343 8.93 -27.51 20.04
N TYR A 344 10.21 -27.56 20.32
CA TYR A 344 10.91 -26.46 20.97
C TYR A 344 12.05 -25.97 20.12
N LEU A 345 12.29 -24.68 20.15
CA LEU A 345 13.35 -23.97 19.45
C LEU A 345 13.87 -22.87 20.37
N ASN A 346 15.20 -22.67 20.41
CA ASN A 346 15.73 -21.51 21.14
C ASN A 346 15.25 -20.21 20.46
N ALA A 347 14.69 -19.29 21.24
CA ALA A 347 14.12 -18.06 20.69
C ALA A 347 15.17 -17.14 20.06
N ARG A 348 16.41 -17.11 20.53
CA ARG A 348 17.50 -16.36 19.88
C ARG A 348 17.89 -16.98 18.55
N ASP A 349 17.92 -18.30 18.46
CA ASP A 349 18.20 -19.00 17.20
C ASP A 349 17.11 -18.73 16.15
N PHE A 350 15.86 -18.62 16.58
CA PHE A 350 14.76 -18.18 15.69
C PHE A 350 15.03 -16.78 15.12
N PHE A 351 15.36 -15.79 15.96
CA PHE A 351 15.64 -14.43 15.47
C PHE A 351 16.93 -14.36 14.64
N GLN A 352 17.92 -15.17 14.95
CA GLN A 352 19.12 -15.27 14.11
C GLN A 352 18.76 -15.81 12.72
N ARG A 353 17.98 -16.89 12.64
CA ARG A 353 17.51 -17.45 11.38
C ARG A 353 16.68 -16.43 10.58
N LEU A 354 15.79 -15.73 11.27
CA LEU A 354 14.98 -14.67 10.68
C LEU A 354 15.84 -13.59 10.02
N ALA A 355 16.85 -13.10 10.74
CA ALA A 355 17.76 -12.07 10.22
C ALA A 355 18.64 -12.58 9.07
N GLU A 356 19.09 -13.84 9.11
CA GLU A 356 19.83 -14.47 8.01
C GLU A 356 19.01 -14.49 6.72
N ILE A 357 17.75 -14.92 6.80
CA ILE A 357 16.86 -14.98 5.64
C ILE A 357 16.53 -13.57 5.13
N GLN A 358 16.33 -12.61 6.02
CA GLN A 358 16.13 -11.20 5.62
C GLN A 358 17.38 -10.62 4.96
N PHE A 359 18.56 -10.96 5.45
CA PHE A 359 19.83 -10.55 4.84
C PHE A 359 20.00 -11.14 3.42
N GLU A 360 19.68 -12.42 3.23
CA GLU A 360 19.80 -13.09 1.93
C GLU A 360 18.75 -12.64 0.92
N SER A 361 17.49 -12.48 1.35
CA SER A 361 16.33 -12.37 0.42
C SER A 361 15.51 -11.10 0.57
N GLY A 362 15.69 -10.34 1.64
CA GLY A 362 14.80 -9.23 2.00
C GLY A 362 13.48 -9.66 2.66
N TYR A 363 13.17 -10.95 2.68
CA TYR A 363 12.01 -11.56 3.33
C TYR A 363 12.39 -12.28 4.62
N PRO A 364 11.45 -12.58 5.52
CA PRO A 364 10.03 -12.27 5.47
C PRO A 364 9.70 -10.85 5.92
N TYR A 365 8.48 -10.40 5.62
CA TYR A 365 7.84 -9.30 6.32
C TYR A 365 7.53 -9.71 7.76
N ILE A 366 7.35 -8.74 8.65
CA ILE A 366 6.98 -9.01 10.05
C ILE A 366 5.69 -8.29 10.37
N MET A 367 4.75 -9.00 11.01
CA MET A 367 3.61 -8.41 11.72
C MET A 367 3.79 -8.63 13.22
N TYR A 368 3.87 -7.54 13.97
CA TYR A 368 3.98 -7.57 15.43
C TYR A 368 2.58 -7.78 16.03
N GLU A 369 2.24 -9.03 16.30
CA GLU A 369 0.88 -9.50 16.56
C GLU A 369 0.19 -8.75 17.70
N ASP A 370 0.84 -8.66 18.84
CA ASP A 370 0.23 -8.04 20.03
C ASP A 370 0.16 -6.52 19.92
N THR A 371 1.16 -5.89 19.31
CA THR A 371 1.13 -4.45 19.00
C THR A 371 -0.05 -4.10 18.11
N VAL A 372 -0.25 -4.88 17.04
CA VAL A 372 -1.37 -4.71 16.11
C VAL A 372 -2.71 -4.87 16.84
N ASN A 373 -2.86 -5.92 17.63
CA ASN A 373 -4.14 -6.22 18.28
C ASN A 373 -4.46 -5.30 19.47
N ARG A 374 -3.45 -4.79 20.19
CA ARG A 374 -3.66 -3.72 21.19
C ARG A 374 -4.17 -2.42 20.57
N ALA A 375 -3.67 -2.08 19.40
CA ALA A 375 -4.04 -0.87 18.69
C ALA A 375 -5.39 -1.00 17.95
N ASN A 376 -5.87 -2.20 17.70
CA ASN A 376 -7.09 -2.46 16.94
C ASN A 376 -8.35 -2.01 17.70
N PRO A 377 -9.12 -1.04 17.18
CA PRO A 377 -10.36 -0.60 17.83
C PRO A 377 -11.58 -1.48 17.50
N ILE A 378 -11.41 -2.45 16.60
CA ILE A 378 -12.49 -3.29 16.08
C ILE A 378 -12.55 -4.61 16.85
N ALA A 379 -13.75 -5.11 17.14
CA ALA A 379 -13.91 -6.43 17.75
C ALA A 379 -13.45 -7.52 16.78
N GLY A 380 -12.69 -8.47 17.29
CA GLY A 380 -12.07 -9.54 16.52
C GLY A 380 -10.55 -9.50 16.58
N ARG A 381 -9.91 -10.36 15.80
CA ARG A 381 -8.47 -10.50 15.81
C ARG A 381 -7.88 -10.24 14.43
N ILE A 382 -6.78 -9.50 14.39
CA ILE A 382 -5.97 -9.31 13.20
C ILE A 382 -4.84 -10.35 13.25
N ASN A 383 -4.76 -11.21 12.24
CA ASN A 383 -3.89 -12.38 12.21
C ASN A 383 -3.00 -12.49 10.98
N MET A 384 -3.11 -11.54 10.04
CA MET A 384 -2.31 -11.46 8.82
C MET A 384 -2.27 -10.04 8.27
N SER A 385 -1.46 -9.82 7.27
CA SER A 385 -1.44 -8.59 6.47
C SER A 385 -1.41 -8.92 4.97
N ASN A 386 -1.29 -7.90 4.13
CA ASN A 386 -1.26 -8.03 2.67
C ASN A 386 0.17 -8.13 2.11
N LEU A 387 0.29 -8.09 0.77
CA LEU A 387 1.57 -8.14 0.06
C LEU A 387 2.53 -7.01 0.44
N CYS A 388 2.00 -5.86 0.84
CA CYS A 388 2.81 -4.66 1.16
C CYS A 388 2.77 -4.31 2.65
N SER A 389 2.15 -5.13 3.50
CA SER A 389 2.15 -5.04 4.97
C SER A 389 1.44 -3.81 5.56
N GLU A 390 0.60 -3.11 4.79
CA GLU A 390 -0.15 -1.95 5.29
C GLU A 390 -1.59 -2.23 5.68
N ILE A 391 -2.17 -3.36 5.27
CA ILE A 391 -3.56 -3.69 5.57
C ILE A 391 -3.65 -4.55 6.82
N LEU A 392 -4.35 -4.04 7.82
CA LEU A 392 -4.56 -4.68 9.11
C LEU A 392 -6.05 -4.60 9.48
N GLN A 393 -6.79 -5.64 9.15
CA GLN A 393 -8.23 -5.73 9.37
C GLN A 393 -8.58 -7.07 10.00
N VAL A 394 -9.71 -7.10 10.72
CA VAL A 394 -10.27 -8.33 11.24
C VAL A 394 -10.85 -9.18 10.11
N ASN A 395 -10.78 -10.49 10.26
CA ASN A 395 -11.38 -11.45 9.33
C ASN A 395 -12.12 -12.55 10.09
N SER A 396 -12.89 -13.36 9.37
CA SER A 396 -13.55 -14.54 9.94
C SER A 396 -13.55 -15.70 8.94
N ALA A 397 -13.56 -16.93 9.48
CA ALA A 397 -13.45 -18.15 8.70
C ALA A 397 -14.69 -18.42 7.85
N SER A 398 -14.50 -18.91 6.64
CA SER A 398 -15.54 -19.53 5.81
C SER A 398 -15.52 -21.05 5.98
N GLU A 399 -16.64 -21.69 5.69
CA GLU A 399 -16.77 -23.15 5.60
C GLU A 399 -17.21 -23.53 4.19
N TYR A 400 -16.72 -24.65 3.70
CA TYR A 400 -16.98 -25.12 2.34
C TYR A 400 -17.54 -26.53 2.35
N ASP A 401 -18.36 -26.86 1.36
CA ASP A 401 -18.83 -28.21 1.11
C ASP A 401 -17.84 -29.02 0.22
N GLU A 402 -18.17 -30.26 -0.05
CA GLU A 402 -17.34 -31.15 -0.88
C GLU A 402 -17.17 -30.72 -2.34
N ASN A 403 -18.02 -29.79 -2.83
CA ASN A 403 -17.93 -29.20 -4.16
C ASN A 403 -17.12 -27.91 -4.17
N LEU A 404 -16.51 -27.52 -3.04
CA LEU A 404 -15.81 -26.26 -2.81
C LEU A 404 -16.73 -25.02 -2.82
N ASP A 405 -18.05 -25.20 -2.70
CA ASP A 405 -18.99 -24.11 -2.53
C ASP A 405 -19.03 -23.62 -1.08
N TYR A 406 -19.40 -22.36 -0.88
CA TYR A 406 -19.50 -21.79 0.46
C TYR A 406 -20.72 -22.36 1.21
N ALA A 407 -20.47 -23.22 2.18
CA ALA A 407 -21.49 -23.67 3.13
C ALA A 407 -21.81 -22.58 4.16
N ARG A 408 -20.79 -21.83 4.59
CA ARG A 408 -20.92 -20.61 5.39
C ARG A 408 -19.89 -19.59 4.92
N THR A 409 -20.37 -18.40 4.56
CA THR A 409 -19.50 -17.32 4.12
C THR A 409 -18.99 -16.52 5.31
N GLY A 410 -17.67 -16.52 5.50
CA GLY A 410 -16.97 -15.62 6.41
C GLY A 410 -16.62 -14.29 5.76
N HIS A 411 -15.77 -13.52 6.43
CA HIS A 411 -15.32 -12.21 5.95
C HIS A 411 -13.81 -12.25 5.67
N ASP A 412 -13.45 -12.22 4.39
CA ASP A 412 -12.11 -11.93 3.93
C ASP A 412 -11.99 -10.46 3.54
N ILE A 413 -10.79 -10.00 3.16
CA ILE A 413 -10.44 -8.58 3.13
C ILE A 413 -10.07 -8.15 1.73
N SER A 414 -10.47 -6.94 1.34
CA SER A 414 -9.97 -6.21 0.18
C SER A 414 -9.36 -4.86 0.58
N CYS A 415 -8.43 -4.35 -0.25
CA CYS A 415 -7.72 -3.09 0.00
C CYS A 415 -8.22 -2.01 -0.95
N ASN A 416 -8.86 -0.98 -0.41
CA ASN A 416 -9.32 0.19 -1.15
C ASN A 416 -8.40 1.36 -0.85
N LEU A 417 -7.36 1.55 -1.66
CA LEU A 417 -6.28 2.49 -1.40
C LEU A 417 -6.32 3.73 -2.29
N GLY A 418 -5.86 4.81 -1.73
CA GLY A 418 -5.54 6.06 -2.40
C GLY A 418 -4.70 6.91 -1.46
N SER A 419 -3.90 7.83 -2.00
CA SER A 419 -2.95 8.59 -1.18
C SER A 419 -3.07 10.09 -1.40
N LEU A 420 -2.90 10.84 -0.31
CA LEU A 420 -2.69 12.28 -0.35
C LEU A 420 -1.21 12.58 -0.58
N ASN A 421 -0.92 13.58 -1.40
CA ASN A 421 0.41 14.15 -1.52
C ASN A 421 0.57 15.21 -0.41
N ILE A 422 1.41 14.93 0.56
CA ILE A 422 1.58 15.76 1.77
C ILE A 422 1.88 17.22 1.42
N ALA A 423 2.79 17.47 0.47
CA ALA A 423 3.16 18.82 0.08
C ALA A 423 1.95 19.59 -0.48
N HIS A 424 1.23 19.02 -1.42
CA HIS A 424 0.07 19.65 -2.04
C HIS A 424 -1.13 19.73 -1.10
N THR A 425 -1.26 18.78 -0.18
CA THR A 425 -2.31 18.82 0.87
C THR A 425 -2.06 19.94 1.87
N MET A 426 -0.80 20.15 2.28
CA MET A 426 -0.42 21.28 3.13
C MET A 426 -0.63 22.64 2.43
N ASP A 427 -0.55 22.67 1.11
CA ASP A 427 -0.81 23.87 0.29
C ASP A 427 -2.30 24.01 -0.12
N SER A 428 -3.16 23.08 0.30
CA SER A 428 -4.58 23.13 -0.06
C SER A 428 -5.27 24.40 0.48
N PRO A 429 -6.07 25.06 -0.34
CA PRO A 429 -6.88 26.19 0.16
C PRO A 429 -7.97 25.75 1.14
N ASP A 430 -8.31 24.47 1.17
CA ASP A 430 -9.28 23.86 2.07
C ASP A 430 -8.84 22.44 2.43
N PHE A 431 -8.01 22.33 3.45
CA PHE A 431 -7.47 21.06 3.95
C PHE A 431 -8.59 20.06 4.34
N ALA A 432 -9.61 20.56 5.02
CA ALA A 432 -10.73 19.73 5.45
C ALA A 432 -11.46 19.09 4.25
N ARG A 433 -11.71 19.89 3.21
CA ARG A 433 -12.35 19.41 1.98
C ARG A 433 -11.47 18.39 1.25
N THR A 434 -10.17 18.60 1.18
CA THR A 434 -9.23 17.66 0.56
C THR A 434 -9.34 16.28 1.20
N VAL A 435 -9.31 16.21 2.54
CA VAL A 435 -9.42 14.92 3.25
C VAL A 435 -10.82 14.33 3.09
N GLU A 436 -11.87 15.11 3.24
CA GLU A 436 -13.25 14.66 3.07
C GLU A 436 -13.48 14.09 1.66
N THR A 437 -13.04 14.79 0.62
CA THR A 437 -13.18 14.35 -0.77
C THR A 437 -12.46 13.03 -1.01
N ALA A 438 -11.25 12.86 -0.48
CA ALA A 438 -10.49 11.63 -0.59
C ALA A 438 -11.19 10.45 0.11
N VAL A 439 -11.69 10.63 1.33
CA VAL A 439 -12.42 9.59 2.07
C VAL A 439 -13.71 9.21 1.34
N ARG A 440 -14.48 10.17 0.84
CA ARG A 440 -15.71 9.89 0.07
C ARG A 440 -15.40 9.15 -1.24
N GLY A 441 -14.34 9.53 -1.95
CA GLY A 441 -13.89 8.84 -3.17
C GLY A 441 -13.49 7.39 -2.92
N LEU A 442 -12.71 7.13 -1.87
CA LEU A 442 -12.32 5.77 -1.49
C LEU A 442 -13.50 4.94 -0.99
N THR A 443 -14.43 5.55 -0.25
CA THR A 443 -15.66 4.89 0.17
C THR A 443 -16.48 4.43 -1.04
N ALA A 444 -16.57 5.25 -2.08
CA ALA A 444 -17.23 4.87 -3.32
C ALA A 444 -16.56 3.67 -4.00
N VAL A 445 -15.23 3.57 -3.96
CA VAL A 445 -14.53 2.36 -4.46
C VAL A 445 -14.96 1.11 -3.70
N SER A 446 -15.02 1.19 -2.36
CA SER A 446 -15.50 0.08 -1.53
C SER A 446 -16.93 -0.31 -1.90
N ASP A 447 -17.84 0.66 -1.98
CA ASP A 447 -19.26 0.42 -2.27
C ASP A 447 -19.51 -0.17 -3.68
N MET A 448 -18.63 0.12 -4.64
CA MET A 448 -18.72 -0.37 -6.03
C MET A 448 -17.95 -1.67 -6.28
N SER A 449 -17.18 -2.16 -5.33
CA SER A 449 -16.34 -3.35 -5.50
C SER A 449 -17.14 -4.62 -5.20
N HIS A 450 -17.52 -5.34 -6.26
CA HIS A 450 -18.28 -6.59 -6.19
C HIS A 450 -17.46 -7.77 -6.69
N ILE A 451 -16.81 -8.48 -5.79
CA ILE A 451 -15.94 -9.62 -6.08
C ILE A 451 -16.74 -10.93 -5.99
N ARG A 452 -17.68 -11.12 -6.89
CA ARG A 452 -18.61 -12.27 -6.88
C ARG A 452 -17.92 -13.63 -7.02
N SER A 453 -16.74 -13.69 -7.62
CA SER A 453 -15.95 -14.93 -7.74
C SER A 453 -15.38 -15.42 -6.40
N VAL A 454 -15.30 -14.54 -5.40
CA VAL A 454 -14.84 -14.85 -4.04
C VAL A 454 -15.83 -14.22 -3.03
N PRO A 455 -16.95 -14.89 -2.76
CA PRO A 455 -18.03 -14.38 -1.90
C PRO A 455 -17.60 -13.87 -0.53
N SER A 456 -16.57 -14.46 0.08
CA SER A 456 -16.05 -14.01 1.39
C SER A 456 -15.42 -12.63 1.34
N ILE A 457 -14.83 -12.24 0.21
CA ILE A 457 -14.31 -10.87 0.01
C ILE A 457 -15.47 -9.90 -0.17
N GLU A 458 -16.47 -10.26 -0.97
CA GLU A 458 -17.65 -9.41 -1.16
C GLU A 458 -18.39 -9.18 0.16
N ALA A 459 -18.59 -10.25 0.95
CA ALA A 459 -19.21 -10.16 2.27
C ALA A 459 -18.40 -9.32 3.26
N GLY A 460 -17.08 -9.51 3.28
CA GLY A 460 -16.18 -8.73 4.14
C GLY A 460 -16.15 -7.25 3.79
N ASN A 461 -16.10 -6.92 2.50
CA ASN A 461 -16.14 -5.55 2.04
C ASN A 461 -17.47 -4.86 2.33
N ALA A 462 -18.59 -5.55 2.10
CA ALA A 462 -19.92 -5.03 2.41
C ALA A 462 -20.15 -4.81 3.92
N ALA A 463 -19.56 -5.65 4.77
CA ALA A 463 -19.66 -5.51 6.21
C ALA A 463 -18.78 -4.40 6.77
N SER A 464 -17.58 -4.22 6.21
CA SER A 464 -16.57 -3.31 6.75
C SER A 464 -16.61 -1.90 6.13
N HIS A 465 -16.98 -1.77 4.88
CA HIS A 465 -16.78 -0.54 4.08
C HIS A 465 -15.38 0.06 4.26
N ALA A 466 -14.37 -0.80 4.47
CA ALA A 466 -13.03 -0.38 4.83
C ALA A 466 -12.34 0.33 3.68
N ILE A 467 -11.57 1.36 4.03
CA ILE A 467 -10.69 2.09 3.12
C ILE A 467 -9.29 2.19 3.70
N GLY A 468 -8.32 2.56 2.88
CA GLY A 468 -6.96 2.84 3.28
C GLY A 468 -6.48 4.15 2.67
N LEU A 469 -6.80 5.28 3.34
CA LEU A 469 -6.23 6.57 2.97
C LEU A 469 -4.76 6.60 3.38
N GLY A 470 -3.88 6.68 2.39
CA GLY A 470 -2.43 6.73 2.56
C GLY A 470 -1.86 8.12 2.29
N GLN A 471 -0.54 8.17 2.35
CA GLN A 471 0.25 9.40 2.18
C GLN A 471 1.45 9.15 1.28
N MET A 472 1.89 10.17 0.56
CA MET A 472 3.14 10.20 -0.20
C MET A 472 3.78 11.57 -0.09
N ASN A 473 5.07 11.65 -0.43
CA ASN A 473 5.83 12.91 -0.49
C ASN A 473 6.18 13.53 0.88
N LEU A 474 6.39 12.70 1.92
CA LEU A 474 6.88 13.24 3.19
C LEU A 474 8.26 13.83 3.05
N HIS A 475 9.23 13.09 2.49
CA HIS A 475 10.60 13.58 2.33
C HIS A 475 10.66 14.81 1.44
N GLY A 476 9.94 14.81 0.31
CA GLY A 476 9.87 15.98 -0.58
C GLY A 476 9.34 17.23 0.11
N TYR A 477 8.27 17.09 0.90
CA TYR A 477 7.74 18.21 1.69
C TYR A 477 8.73 18.72 2.74
N LEU A 478 9.30 17.81 3.53
CA LEU A 478 10.28 18.19 4.56
C LEU A 478 11.48 18.94 3.96
N ALA A 479 12.02 18.44 2.88
CA ALA A 479 13.16 19.05 2.19
C ALA A 479 12.78 20.44 1.62
N ARG A 480 11.59 20.57 1.01
CA ARG A 480 11.07 21.86 0.54
C ARG A 480 11.02 22.89 1.66
N GLU A 481 10.64 22.45 2.85
CA GLU A 481 10.52 23.33 4.04
C GLU A 481 11.83 23.52 4.81
N GLY A 482 12.94 22.99 4.30
CA GLY A 482 14.25 23.10 4.94
C GLY A 482 14.44 22.17 6.14
N ILE A 483 13.68 21.09 6.23
CA ILE A 483 13.69 20.12 7.34
C ILE A 483 14.39 18.84 6.90
N ALA A 484 15.42 18.42 7.66
CA ALA A 484 16.07 17.14 7.42
C ALA A 484 15.18 15.97 7.87
N TYR A 485 15.12 14.90 7.07
CA TYR A 485 14.38 13.70 7.43
C TYR A 485 14.94 13.09 8.73
N GLY A 486 14.05 12.70 9.64
CA GLY A 486 14.42 12.12 10.94
C GLY A 486 14.88 13.13 11.98
N SER A 487 14.86 14.44 11.69
CA SER A 487 15.12 15.51 12.67
C SER A 487 13.96 15.65 13.67
N PRO A 488 14.16 16.33 14.81
CA PRO A 488 13.07 16.61 15.74
C PRO A 488 11.88 17.32 15.09
N GLU A 489 12.12 18.26 14.18
CA GLU A 489 11.09 18.96 13.41
C GLU A 489 10.35 17.99 12.46
N ALA A 490 11.04 17.07 11.83
CA ALA A 490 10.43 16.06 10.97
C ALA A 490 9.51 15.13 11.76
N LEU A 491 9.92 14.69 12.94
CA LEU A 491 9.11 13.85 13.83
C LEU A 491 7.87 14.59 14.34
N ASP A 492 8.05 15.84 14.75
CA ASP A 492 6.96 16.70 15.22
C ASP A 492 5.92 16.95 14.11
N PHE A 493 6.38 17.28 12.90
CA PHE A 493 5.51 17.44 11.73
C PHE A 493 4.75 16.15 11.41
N THR A 494 5.44 15.04 11.34
CA THR A 494 4.83 13.74 11.01
C THR A 494 3.72 13.39 12.00
N ASN A 495 3.98 13.54 13.30
CA ASN A 495 2.99 13.31 14.34
C ASN A 495 1.74 14.20 14.14
N LEU A 496 1.89 15.51 14.02
CA LEU A 496 0.77 16.45 13.94
C LEU A 496 0.04 16.39 12.60
N TYR A 497 0.72 16.08 11.52
CA TYR A 497 0.08 15.88 10.22
C TYR A 497 -0.88 14.68 10.27
N PHE A 498 -0.41 13.51 10.70
CA PHE A 498 -1.26 12.32 10.80
C PHE A 498 -2.36 12.48 11.87
N TYR A 499 -2.07 13.16 12.96
CA TYR A 499 -3.05 13.56 13.96
C TYR A 499 -4.22 14.34 13.34
N THR A 500 -3.91 15.32 12.52
CA THR A 500 -4.92 16.19 11.87
C THR A 500 -5.70 15.41 10.80
N ILE A 501 -5.03 14.62 9.98
CA ILE A 501 -5.67 13.73 8.99
C ILE A 501 -6.66 12.79 9.68
N THR A 502 -6.28 12.19 10.80
CA THR A 502 -7.12 11.24 11.54
C THR A 502 -8.43 11.87 11.99
N TRP A 503 -8.37 13.10 12.54
CA TRP A 503 -9.59 13.79 12.96
C TRP A 503 -10.55 14.04 11.79
N HIS A 504 -10.04 14.54 10.67
CA HIS A 504 -10.84 14.80 9.47
C HIS A 504 -11.39 13.52 8.82
N ALA A 505 -10.61 12.45 8.78
CA ALA A 505 -11.05 11.18 8.25
C ALA A 505 -12.16 10.54 9.09
N LEU A 506 -12.02 10.52 10.41
CA LEU A 506 -13.05 10.06 11.34
C LEU A 506 -14.33 10.91 11.24
N ARG A 507 -14.19 12.23 11.17
CA ARG A 507 -15.33 13.14 11.00
C ARG A 507 -16.07 12.82 9.71
N THR A 508 -15.38 12.61 8.62
CA THR A 508 -16.00 12.27 7.33
C THR A 508 -16.74 10.94 7.40
N SER A 509 -16.14 9.93 8.01
CA SER A 509 -16.80 8.62 8.18
C SER A 509 -18.04 8.71 9.07
N MET A 510 -18.02 9.56 10.10
CA MET A 510 -19.19 9.86 10.93
C MET A 510 -20.28 10.58 10.13
N LEU A 511 -19.91 11.56 9.29
CA LEU A 511 -20.86 12.24 8.40
C LEU A 511 -21.52 11.24 7.43
N LEU A 512 -20.74 10.35 6.83
CA LEU A 512 -21.27 9.30 5.95
C LEU A 512 -22.26 8.37 6.68
N ALA A 513 -21.94 7.95 7.92
CA ALA A 513 -22.84 7.14 8.70
C ALA A 513 -24.16 7.88 9.01
N ARG A 514 -24.08 9.17 9.37
CA ARG A 514 -25.25 10.00 9.65
C ARG A 514 -26.10 10.22 8.37
N GLU A 515 -25.48 10.51 7.25
CA GLU A 515 -26.15 10.76 5.98
C GLU A 515 -26.87 9.50 5.45
N ARG A 516 -26.25 8.34 5.61
CA ARG A 516 -26.76 7.06 5.10
C ARG A 516 -27.62 6.29 6.10
N GLY A 517 -27.57 6.64 7.38
CA GLY A 517 -28.24 5.90 8.45
C GLY A 517 -27.68 4.51 8.68
N GLU A 518 -26.40 4.28 8.33
CA GLU A 518 -25.74 2.98 8.34
C GLU A 518 -24.31 3.10 8.89
N THR A 519 -23.87 2.07 9.61
CA THR A 519 -22.50 1.93 10.12
C THR A 519 -21.89 0.63 9.61
N PHE A 520 -20.58 0.48 9.71
CA PHE A 520 -19.97 -0.82 9.48
C PHE A 520 -20.53 -1.88 10.45
N ALA A 521 -20.55 -3.12 10.00
CA ALA A 521 -21.03 -4.23 10.82
C ALA A 521 -20.12 -4.43 12.04
N GLY A 522 -20.70 -4.54 13.22
CA GLY A 522 -19.94 -4.67 14.47
C GLY A 522 -19.50 -3.33 15.11
N PHE A 523 -19.98 -2.20 14.61
CA PHE A 523 -19.69 -0.89 15.22
C PHE A 523 -19.97 -0.86 16.73
N LYS A 524 -21.10 -1.42 17.18
CA LYS A 524 -21.51 -1.41 18.59
C LYS A 524 -20.52 -2.11 19.52
N GLN A 525 -19.75 -3.08 19.01
CA GLN A 525 -18.74 -3.81 19.77
C GLN A 525 -17.34 -3.17 19.69
N SER A 526 -17.20 -2.07 18.96
CA SER A 526 -15.94 -1.37 18.77
C SER A 526 -15.60 -0.42 19.91
N ARG A 527 -14.33 -0.08 20.05
CA ARG A 527 -13.87 0.98 20.96
C ARG A 527 -14.28 2.37 20.49
N TYR A 528 -14.76 2.54 19.28
CA TYR A 528 -15.40 3.75 18.80
C TYR A 528 -16.76 3.95 19.47
N ALA A 529 -17.57 2.91 19.53
CA ALA A 529 -18.91 2.98 20.14
C ALA A 529 -18.88 3.23 21.65
N SER A 530 -17.87 2.69 22.35
CA SER A 530 -17.65 2.95 23.77
C SER A 530 -17.03 4.31 24.08
N GLY A 531 -16.48 4.97 23.07
CA GLY A 531 -15.71 6.21 23.25
C GLY A 531 -14.26 6.01 23.72
N GLU A 532 -13.86 4.77 24.04
CA GLU A 532 -12.51 4.46 24.54
C GLU A 532 -11.41 4.87 23.56
N TYR A 533 -11.63 4.67 22.27
CA TYR A 533 -10.66 5.07 21.22
C TYR A 533 -10.19 6.52 21.36
N PHE A 534 -11.09 7.43 21.74
CA PHE A 534 -10.82 8.88 21.82
C PHE A 534 -10.00 9.28 23.05
N SER A 535 -9.82 8.39 24.03
CA SER A 535 -9.14 8.72 25.29
C SER A 535 -7.72 9.24 25.05
N GLN A 536 -6.98 8.68 24.11
CA GLN A 536 -5.62 9.14 23.76
C GLN A 536 -5.59 10.60 23.29
N TYR A 537 -6.62 11.06 22.57
CA TYR A 537 -6.71 12.40 22.04
C TYR A 537 -7.26 13.42 23.06
N LEU A 538 -8.08 12.97 24.00
CA LEU A 538 -8.64 13.78 25.07
C LEU A 538 -7.66 14.00 26.23
N GLN A 539 -6.75 13.04 26.48
CA GLN A 539 -5.76 13.10 27.55
C GLN A 539 -4.40 13.63 27.11
N GLY A 540 -4.06 13.49 25.82
CA GLY A 540 -2.80 13.91 25.26
C GLY A 540 -2.65 15.42 25.06
N ASN A 541 -1.42 15.85 24.88
CA ASN A 541 -1.10 17.22 24.43
C ASN A 541 -0.61 17.16 22.98
N TRP A 542 -1.44 17.60 22.05
CA TRP A 542 -1.22 17.54 20.62
C TRP A 542 -0.95 18.93 20.04
N GLN A 543 0.12 19.56 20.54
CA GLN A 543 0.58 20.88 20.09
C GLN A 543 1.97 20.75 19.46
N PRO A 544 2.36 21.67 18.56
CA PRO A 544 3.72 21.68 18.03
C PRO A 544 4.77 21.75 19.13
N LYS A 545 5.76 20.89 19.06
CA LYS A 545 6.91 20.87 19.97
C LYS A 545 8.04 21.78 19.48
N THR A 546 8.04 22.10 18.19
CA THR A 546 9.04 22.95 17.56
C THR A 546 8.38 24.18 16.93
N ALA A 547 9.09 25.32 16.96
CA ALA A 547 8.60 26.56 16.38
C ALA A 547 8.35 26.43 14.88
N LYS A 548 9.25 25.72 14.18
CA LYS A 548 9.14 25.49 12.73
C LYS A 548 7.83 24.81 12.35
N VAL A 549 7.42 23.78 13.07
CA VAL A 549 6.18 23.05 12.79
C VAL A 549 4.96 23.92 13.08
N GLY A 550 4.99 24.69 14.16
CA GLY A 550 3.94 25.68 14.45
C GLY A 550 3.76 26.70 13.31
N GLU A 551 4.87 27.21 12.77
CA GLU A 551 4.86 28.13 11.61
C GLU A 551 4.27 27.47 10.36
N LEU A 552 4.58 26.20 10.09
CA LEU A 552 4.07 25.48 8.92
C LEU A 552 2.54 25.38 8.94
N PHE A 553 1.96 24.96 10.06
CA PHE A 553 0.50 24.84 10.19
C PHE A 553 -0.19 26.23 10.15
N THR A 554 0.40 27.22 10.79
CA THR A 554 -0.12 28.60 10.75
C THR A 554 -0.12 29.17 9.33
N ARG A 555 1.00 29.02 8.62
CA ARG A 555 1.14 29.50 7.24
C ARG A 555 0.16 28.80 6.28
N SER A 556 -0.06 27.53 6.48
CA SER A 556 -1.01 26.74 5.68
C SER A 556 -2.48 27.00 6.06
N GLY A 557 -2.75 27.79 7.09
CA GLY A 557 -4.11 28.08 7.57
C GLY A 557 -4.83 26.83 8.12
N ILE A 558 -4.08 25.81 8.54
CA ILE A 558 -4.64 24.57 9.06
C ILE A 558 -4.80 24.67 10.56
N THR A 559 -6.03 24.51 11.02
CA THR A 559 -6.34 24.44 12.45
C THR A 559 -6.06 23.02 12.96
N LEU A 560 -5.17 22.91 13.95
CA LEU A 560 -4.97 21.65 14.67
C LEU A 560 -6.23 21.34 15.50
N PRO A 561 -6.73 20.10 15.45
CA PRO A 561 -7.88 19.69 16.25
C PRO A 561 -7.63 19.93 17.74
N THR A 562 -8.56 20.65 18.40
CA THR A 562 -8.49 20.90 19.84
C THR A 562 -9.10 19.75 20.64
N ARG A 563 -8.90 19.75 21.96
CA ARG A 563 -9.53 18.77 22.85
C ARG A 563 -11.06 18.83 22.74
N GLU A 564 -11.62 20.03 22.64
CA GLU A 564 -13.06 20.26 22.49
C GLU A 564 -13.58 19.69 21.17
N MET A 565 -12.84 19.87 20.08
CA MET A 565 -13.16 19.28 18.78
C MET A 565 -13.15 17.74 18.84
N TRP A 566 -12.19 17.14 19.53
CA TRP A 566 -12.16 15.69 19.75
C TRP A 566 -13.30 15.19 20.65
N ALA A 567 -13.65 15.94 21.70
CA ALA A 567 -14.78 15.60 22.55
C ALA A 567 -16.10 15.63 21.77
N GLN A 568 -16.30 16.65 20.94
CA GLN A 568 -17.47 16.74 20.07
C GLN A 568 -17.50 15.59 19.06
N LEU A 569 -16.38 15.27 18.41
CA LEU A 569 -16.30 14.16 17.47
C LEU A 569 -16.59 12.81 18.14
N ARG A 570 -16.06 12.58 19.36
CA ARG A 570 -16.39 11.39 20.14
C ARG A 570 -17.92 11.26 20.35
N ASP A 571 -18.55 12.34 20.80
CA ASP A 571 -19.99 12.33 21.10
C ASP A 571 -20.82 12.08 19.82
N ASP A 572 -20.42 12.69 18.70
CA ASP A 572 -21.05 12.48 17.40
C ASP A 572 -20.84 11.05 16.89
N VAL A 573 -19.65 10.47 17.04
CA VAL A 573 -19.37 9.07 16.66
C VAL A 573 -20.16 8.10 17.56
N MET A 574 -20.24 8.35 18.86
CA MET A 574 -21.04 7.51 19.76
C MET A 574 -22.55 7.56 19.43
N ARG A 575 -23.00 8.69 18.90
CA ARG A 575 -24.40 8.92 18.54
C ARG A 575 -24.76 8.36 17.16
N TYR A 576 -23.96 8.66 16.14
CA TYR A 576 -24.24 8.36 14.73
C TYR A 576 -23.45 7.17 14.19
N GLY A 577 -22.36 6.80 14.85
CA GLY A 577 -21.41 5.79 14.38
C GLY A 577 -20.43 6.33 13.34
N ILE A 578 -19.66 5.42 12.76
CA ILE A 578 -18.86 5.63 11.57
C ILE A 578 -19.19 4.60 10.50
N TYR A 579 -19.13 5.00 9.25
CA TYR A 579 -19.46 4.15 8.11
C TYR A 579 -18.36 3.14 7.79
N ASN A 580 -17.09 3.60 7.79
CA ASN A 580 -15.93 2.79 7.45
C ASN A 580 -15.32 2.16 8.71
N GLN A 581 -15.15 0.84 8.72
CA GLN A 581 -14.48 0.12 9.82
C GLN A 581 -13.01 0.57 9.97
N ASN A 582 -12.33 0.76 8.87
CA ASN A 582 -10.93 1.21 8.80
C ASN A 582 -10.81 2.37 7.82
N LEU A 583 -9.91 3.31 8.10
CA LEU A 583 -9.78 4.57 7.38
C LEU A 583 -8.40 4.79 6.75
N GLN A 584 -7.32 4.47 7.44
CA GLN A 584 -5.96 4.81 7.02
C GLN A 584 -5.07 3.59 6.89
N ALA A 585 -4.31 3.55 5.80
CA ALA A 585 -3.21 2.62 5.58
C ALA A 585 -2.19 3.30 4.66
N VAL A 586 -0.91 3.17 4.96
CA VAL A 586 0.16 3.86 4.20
C VAL A 586 0.89 2.86 3.31
N PRO A 587 0.54 2.80 2.01
CA PRO A 587 1.14 1.88 1.04
C PRO A 587 2.48 2.39 0.53
N PRO A 588 3.23 1.58 -0.26
CA PRO A 588 4.49 2.01 -0.85
C PRO A 588 4.36 3.15 -1.88
N THR A 589 3.20 3.34 -2.51
CA THR A 589 2.89 4.35 -3.54
C THR A 589 3.80 4.33 -4.78
N GLY A 590 4.33 3.17 -5.18
CA GLY A 590 5.34 3.04 -6.24
C GLY A 590 5.03 3.85 -7.51
N SER A 591 4.12 3.37 -8.37
CA SER A 591 3.82 4.03 -9.66
C SER A 591 3.12 5.38 -9.52
N ILE A 592 2.21 5.53 -8.57
CA ILE A 592 1.42 6.78 -8.43
C ILE A 592 2.25 7.96 -7.95
N SER A 593 3.32 7.72 -7.20
CA SER A 593 4.23 8.80 -6.78
C SER A 593 5.00 9.39 -7.97
N TYR A 594 5.37 8.60 -8.96
CA TYR A 594 6.03 9.10 -10.17
C TYR A 594 5.13 10.01 -11.00
N ILE A 595 3.85 9.65 -11.15
CA ILE A 595 2.86 10.48 -11.87
C ILE A 595 2.69 11.84 -11.18
N ASN A 596 2.73 11.86 -9.86
CA ASN A 596 2.49 13.04 -9.04
C ASN A 596 3.75 13.83 -8.69
N HIS A 597 4.92 13.43 -9.21
CA HIS A 597 6.21 13.98 -8.82
C HIS A 597 6.33 14.10 -7.29
N ALA A 598 6.21 12.97 -6.63
CA ALA A 598 6.25 12.82 -5.18
C ALA A 598 7.34 11.83 -4.78
N THR A 599 7.90 11.98 -3.58
CA THR A 599 8.66 10.89 -2.96
C THR A 599 7.69 9.78 -2.55
N SER A 600 8.13 8.53 -2.66
CA SER A 600 7.26 7.39 -2.39
C SER A 600 6.91 7.27 -0.92
N SER A 601 5.63 7.11 -0.61
CA SER A 601 5.15 6.89 0.76
C SER A 601 5.65 7.96 1.74
N ILE A 602 6.04 7.54 2.93
CA ILE A 602 6.64 8.40 3.95
C ILE A 602 8.10 8.03 4.27
N HIS A 603 8.69 7.12 3.49
CA HIS A 603 10.12 6.80 3.61
C HIS A 603 11.01 7.83 2.90
N PRO A 604 12.32 7.88 3.22
CA PRO A 604 13.26 8.73 2.50
C PRO A 604 13.43 8.29 1.04
N ILE A 605 13.97 9.18 0.22
CA ILE A 605 14.41 8.82 -1.13
C ILE A 605 15.49 7.74 -1.06
N VAL A 606 15.59 6.93 -2.13
CA VAL A 606 16.67 5.93 -2.29
C VAL A 606 17.85 6.48 -3.06
N ALA A 607 17.64 7.52 -3.85
CA ALA A 607 18.68 8.28 -4.57
C ALA A 607 18.15 9.67 -4.92
N LYS A 608 19.05 10.65 -5.05
CA LYS A 608 18.70 12.03 -5.48
C LYS A 608 18.11 12.05 -6.88
N VAL A 609 18.74 11.34 -7.80
CA VAL A 609 18.21 11.03 -9.13
C VAL A 609 18.08 9.51 -9.21
N GLU A 610 16.86 9.03 -9.20
CA GLU A 610 16.57 7.60 -9.25
C GLU A 610 16.69 7.09 -10.69
N ILE A 611 17.34 5.94 -10.88
CA ILE A 611 17.46 5.27 -12.18
C ILE A 611 16.47 4.12 -12.22
N ARG A 612 15.54 4.19 -13.18
CA ARG A 612 14.51 3.15 -13.37
C ARG A 612 14.70 2.46 -14.71
N LYS A 613 14.56 1.14 -14.71
CA LYS A 613 14.48 0.38 -15.97
C LYS A 613 13.02 0.25 -16.38
N GLU A 614 12.66 0.84 -17.50
CA GLU A 614 11.28 0.88 -17.98
C GLU A 614 11.13 0.02 -19.25
N GLY A 615 10.85 -1.26 -19.07
CA GLY A 615 10.58 -2.21 -20.14
C GLY A 615 11.66 -2.23 -21.24
N LYS A 616 11.26 -2.16 -22.50
CA LYS A 616 12.16 -2.13 -23.66
C LYS A 616 12.84 -0.76 -23.87
N THR A 617 12.41 0.26 -23.17
CA THR A 617 12.86 1.65 -23.32
C THR A 617 14.25 1.87 -22.76
N GLY A 618 14.66 1.05 -21.78
CA GLY A 618 15.94 1.21 -21.11
C GLY A 618 15.85 2.00 -19.81
N ARG A 619 16.91 2.75 -19.48
CA ARG A 619 17.00 3.54 -18.25
C ARG A 619 16.27 4.87 -18.38
N VAL A 620 15.47 5.21 -17.36
CA VAL A 620 14.82 6.51 -17.19
C VAL A 620 15.26 7.10 -15.86
N TYR A 621 15.55 8.37 -15.84
CA TYR A 621 16.09 9.10 -14.71
C TYR A 621 15.02 9.98 -14.09
N TYR A 622 14.88 9.91 -12.77
CA TYR A 622 13.83 10.58 -12.02
C TYR A 622 14.42 11.42 -10.89
N PRO A 623 14.36 12.75 -10.96
CA PRO A 623 14.87 13.63 -9.90
C PRO A 623 13.88 13.68 -8.74
N ALA A 624 14.37 13.77 -7.51
CA ALA A 624 13.53 13.98 -6.35
C ALA A 624 12.74 15.29 -6.46
N PRO A 625 11.48 15.34 -5.98
CA PRO A 625 10.66 16.54 -6.04
C PRO A 625 11.25 17.68 -5.21
N PHE A 626 11.09 18.92 -5.69
CA PHE A 626 11.57 20.16 -5.07
C PHE A 626 13.09 20.27 -4.91
N MET A 627 13.84 19.33 -5.45
CA MET A 627 15.30 19.32 -5.38
C MET A 627 15.89 20.39 -6.32
N THR A 628 16.84 21.16 -5.80
CA THR A 628 17.65 22.11 -6.53
C THR A 628 19.13 21.91 -6.20
N ASN A 629 20.03 22.53 -6.96
CA ASN A 629 21.46 22.41 -6.65
C ASN A 629 21.86 23.07 -5.31
N GLU A 630 21.01 23.94 -4.77
CA GLU A 630 21.24 24.67 -3.51
C GLU A 630 20.77 23.90 -2.26
N ASN A 631 19.83 22.95 -2.41
CA ASN A 631 19.23 22.22 -1.29
C ASN A 631 19.58 20.73 -1.23
N LEU A 632 20.56 20.27 -1.99
CA LEU A 632 20.94 18.86 -2.09
C LEU A 632 21.26 18.21 -0.73
N ALA A 633 21.74 18.98 0.25
CA ALA A 633 22.07 18.47 1.58
C ALA A 633 20.85 17.93 2.36
N LEU A 634 19.64 18.37 2.00
CA LEU A 634 18.38 17.89 2.61
C LEU A 634 17.89 16.58 2.00
N TYR A 635 18.53 16.10 0.92
CA TYR A 635 18.16 14.89 0.20
C TYR A 635 19.15 13.76 0.48
N GLN A 636 19.39 13.49 1.77
CA GLN A 636 20.07 12.25 2.17
C GLN A 636 19.19 11.06 1.79
N ASP A 637 19.82 10.00 1.27
CA ASP A 637 19.10 8.79 0.92
C ASP A 637 18.78 7.91 2.15
N ALA A 638 17.94 6.92 1.97
CA ALA A 638 17.50 6.05 3.05
C ALA A 638 18.64 5.26 3.71
N TYR A 639 19.67 4.92 2.96
CA TYR A 639 20.85 4.22 3.46
C TYR A 639 21.72 5.12 4.35
N GLU A 640 21.86 6.40 3.98
CA GLU A 640 22.60 7.41 4.76
C GLU A 640 21.85 7.79 6.04
N ILE A 641 20.51 7.91 5.98
CA ILE A 641 19.66 8.27 7.13
C ILE A 641 19.68 7.15 8.18
N GLY A 642 19.59 5.90 7.74
CA GLY A 642 19.66 4.72 8.59
C GLY A 642 18.33 4.30 9.20
N ALA A 643 18.28 3.04 9.63
CA ALA A 643 17.06 2.37 10.07
C ALA A 643 16.40 3.03 11.29
N GLU A 644 17.14 3.51 12.28
CA GLU A 644 16.58 4.08 13.51
C GLU A 644 15.74 5.33 13.24
N LYS A 645 16.26 6.28 12.47
CA LYS A 645 15.54 7.52 12.11
C LYS A 645 14.31 7.24 11.27
N ILE A 646 14.37 6.26 10.39
CA ILE A 646 13.22 5.83 9.58
C ILE A 646 12.15 5.22 10.49
N ILE A 647 12.53 4.33 11.40
CA ILE A 647 11.63 3.73 12.40
C ILE A 647 11.00 4.82 13.28
N ASP A 648 11.77 5.77 13.77
CA ASP A 648 11.24 6.88 14.59
C ASP A 648 10.18 7.67 13.85
N THR A 649 10.40 7.97 12.58
CA THR A 649 9.43 8.69 11.72
C THR A 649 8.14 7.90 11.55
N TYR A 650 8.25 6.60 11.22
CA TYR A 650 7.09 5.72 11.10
C TYR A 650 6.35 5.53 12.42
N ALA A 651 7.06 5.51 13.55
CA ALA A 651 6.46 5.41 14.87
C ALA A 651 5.55 6.60 15.19
N GLU A 652 5.92 7.81 14.77
CA GLU A 652 5.08 9.01 14.93
C GLU A 652 3.78 8.90 14.12
N ALA A 653 3.84 8.39 12.89
CA ALA A 653 2.66 8.17 12.06
C ALA A 653 1.79 7.01 12.58
N THR A 654 2.40 5.93 13.03
CA THR A 654 1.73 4.71 13.51
C THR A 654 0.73 4.99 14.63
N ARG A 655 0.98 5.98 15.47
CA ARG A 655 0.06 6.40 16.56
C ARG A 655 -1.34 6.73 16.06
N HIS A 656 -1.46 7.22 14.84
CA HIS A 656 -2.69 7.78 14.27
C HIS A 656 -3.29 6.92 13.18
N VAL A 657 -2.49 6.10 12.51
CA VAL A 657 -2.94 5.21 11.44
C VAL A 657 -3.55 3.95 12.04
N ASP A 658 -4.83 3.72 11.77
CA ASP A 658 -5.57 2.59 12.34
C ASP A 658 -5.17 1.23 11.76
N GLN A 659 -4.70 1.16 10.52
CA GLN A 659 -4.09 -0.02 9.94
C GLN A 659 -2.56 0.04 10.03
N GLY A 660 -1.85 -0.42 9.00
CA GLY A 660 -0.40 -0.49 8.98
C GLY A 660 0.25 0.52 8.03
N LEU A 661 1.56 0.46 8.02
CA LEU A 661 2.42 1.26 7.14
C LEU A 661 3.48 0.34 6.53
N SER A 662 3.70 0.46 5.23
CA SER A 662 4.72 -0.31 4.51
C SER A 662 6.12 0.22 4.83
N LEU A 663 6.67 -0.22 5.94
CA LEU A 663 7.98 0.22 6.43
C LEU A 663 9.08 -0.66 5.86
N THR A 664 9.82 -0.15 4.88
CA THR A 664 11.06 -0.75 4.38
C THR A 664 12.25 -0.22 5.18
N LEU A 665 13.13 -1.11 5.62
CA LEU A 665 14.39 -0.75 6.26
C LEU A 665 15.55 -0.91 5.29
N PHE A 666 16.43 0.08 5.28
CA PHE A 666 17.57 0.19 4.36
C PHE A 666 18.87 0.09 5.15
N PHE A 667 19.77 -0.78 4.72
CA PHE A 667 21.05 -1.02 5.36
C PHE A 667 22.19 -0.88 4.34
N PRO A 668 23.34 -0.33 4.74
CA PRO A 668 24.52 -0.32 3.89
C PRO A 668 25.03 -1.75 3.63
N ASP A 669 25.89 -1.92 2.65
CA ASP A 669 26.53 -3.19 2.29
C ASP A 669 27.43 -3.76 3.41
N THR A 670 27.83 -2.92 4.36
CA THR A 670 28.61 -3.30 5.56
C THR A 670 27.75 -3.82 6.72
N ALA A 671 26.43 -3.79 6.60
CA ALA A 671 25.52 -4.23 7.65
C ALA A 671 25.62 -5.74 7.90
N THR A 672 25.33 -6.13 9.11
CA THR A 672 25.35 -7.51 9.57
C THR A 672 23.95 -7.99 9.97
N THR A 673 23.77 -9.30 10.14
CA THR A 673 22.52 -9.87 10.68
C THR A 673 22.21 -9.35 12.09
N ARG A 674 23.24 -8.97 12.86
CA ARG A 674 23.07 -8.32 14.17
C ARG A 674 22.41 -6.94 14.05
N ASP A 675 22.75 -6.18 13.02
CA ASP A 675 22.15 -4.85 12.78
C ASP A 675 20.68 -5.00 12.40
N ILE A 676 20.33 -6.01 11.61
CA ILE A 676 18.95 -6.35 11.28
C ILE A 676 18.16 -6.74 12.54
N ASN A 677 18.71 -7.62 13.39
CA ASN A 677 18.10 -8.01 14.67
C ASN A 677 17.85 -6.81 15.59
N LYS A 678 18.83 -5.90 15.70
CA LYS A 678 18.66 -4.67 16.48
C LYS A 678 17.51 -3.83 15.95
N ALA A 679 17.40 -3.67 14.65
CA ALA A 679 16.32 -2.91 14.02
C ALA A 679 14.94 -3.57 14.25
N GLN A 680 14.84 -4.89 14.19
CA GLN A 680 13.60 -5.62 14.49
C GLN A 680 13.12 -5.35 15.92
N ILE A 681 14.05 -5.43 16.91
CA ILE A 681 13.76 -5.19 18.32
C ILE A 681 13.42 -3.71 18.55
N TYR A 682 14.15 -2.80 17.90
CA TYR A 682 13.91 -1.36 18.01
C TYR A 682 12.52 -1.00 17.50
N ALA A 683 12.13 -1.52 16.32
CA ALA A 683 10.79 -1.35 15.76
C ALA A 683 9.70 -1.87 16.70
N TRP A 684 9.88 -3.06 17.26
CA TRP A 684 8.96 -3.62 18.26
C TRP A 684 8.79 -2.69 19.47
N ARG A 685 9.89 -2.18 20.03
CA ARG A 685 9.86 -1.26 21.19
C ARG A 685 9.21 0.08 20.88
N LYS A 686 9.31 0.54 19.64
CA LYS A 686 8.70 1.78 19.18
C LYS A 686 7.22 1.65 18.83
N GLY A 687 6.64 0.46 18.95
CA GLY A 687 5.23 0.22 18.67
C GLY A 687 4.91 0.14 17.17
N ILE A 688 5.89 -0.17 16.35
CA ILE A 688 5.68 -0.46 14.92
C ILE A 688 4.80 -1.70 14.78
N LYS A 689 3.82 -1.63 13.89
CA LYS A 689 2.87 -2.72 13.65
C LYS A 689 3.39 -3.75 12.67
N THR A 690 4.04 -3.30 11.59
CA THR A 690 4.55 -4.16 10.51
C THR A 690 5.89 -3.68 9.99
N LEU A 691 6.74 -4.63 9.57
CA LEU A 691 7.91 -4.38 8.73
C LEU A 691 7.68 -5.00 7.37
N TYR A 692 8.05 -4.26 6.34
CA TYR A 692 7.99 -4.68 4.93
C TYR A 692 9.35 -5.27 4.50
N TYR A 693 10.00 -4.73 3.49
CA TYR A 693 11.30 -5.24 3.03
C TYR A 693 12.47 -4.86 3.95
N ILE A 694 13.46 -5.75 4.01
CA ILE A 694 14.84 -5.41 4.37
C ILE A 694 15.63 -5.25 3.08
N ARG A 695 16.21 -4.09 2.85
CA ARG A 695 17.05 -3.80 1.68
C ARG A 695 18.48 -3.53 2.08
N LEU A 696 19.38 -4.30 1.48
CA LEU A 696 20.82 -4.08 1.58
C LEU A 696 21.30 -3.33 0.34
N ARG A 697 22.12 -2.32 0.53
CA ARG A 697 22.77 -1.65 -0.58
C ARG A 697 23.80 -2.59 -1.21
N GLN A 698 23.70 -2.80 -2.49
CA GLN A 698 24.64 -3.62 -3.24
C GLN A 698 25.33 -2.72 -4.29
N MET A 699 26.40 -2.05 -3.89
CA MET A 699 27.15 -1.10 -4.74
C MET A 699 27.53 -1.68 -6.11
N ALA A 700 27.85 -2.98 -6.15
CA ALA A 700 28.18 -3.69 -7.38
C ALA A 700 26.98 -3.87 -8.35
N LEU A 701 25.76 -3.73 -7.86
CA LEU A 701 24.53 -3.92 -8.62
C LEU A 701 23.78 -2.60 -8.89
N GLU A 702 24.29 -1.47 -8.39
CA GLU A 702 23.69 -0.17 -8.64
C GLU A 702 23.51 0.08 -10.14
N GLY A 703 22.29 0.39 -10.55
CA GLY A 703 21.93 0.58 -11.96
C GLY A 703 21.80 -0.70 -12.80
N THR A 704 21.82 -1.89 -12.19
CA THR A 704 21.55 -3.17 -12.87
C THR A 704 20.06 -3.57 -12.78
N GLU A 705 19.68 -4.63 -13.51
CA GLU A 705 18.30 -5.16 -13.52
C GLU A 705 17.81 -5.67 -12.15
N ILE A 706 18.75 -6.00 -11.27
CA ILE A 706 18.48 -6.64 -9.98
C ILE A 706 18.07 -5.60 -8.92
N GLU A 707 18.36 -4.33 -9.15
CA GLU A 707 18.08 -3.23 -8.20
C GLU A 707 16.59 -2.92 -8.01
N GLY A 708 15.75 -3.33 -8.95
CA GLY A 708 14.30 -3.14 -8.90
C GLY A 708 13.61 -4.18 -8.03
N CYS A 709 12.90 -3.76 -7.00
CA CYS A 709 11.96 -4.62 -6.30
C CYS A 709 10.86 -5.08 -7.27
N VAL A 710 10.81 -6.39 -7.58
CA VAL A 710 9.82 -6.96 -8.50
C VAL A 710 8.38 -6.64 -8.05
N SER A 711 8.11 -6.60 -6.74
CA SER A 711 6.79 -6.26 -6.21
C SER A 711 6.48 -4.76 -6.19
N CYS A 712 7.52 -3.88 -6.16
CA CYS A 712 7.31 -2.42 -6.25
C CYS A 712 7.22 -1.92 -7.69
N ALA A 713 7.71 -2.67 -8.65
CA ALA A 713 7.52 -2.42 -10.08
C ALA A 713 6.12 -2.87 -10.56
N LEU A 714 5.41 -3.59 -9.71
CA LEU A 714 4.02 -4.02 -9.90
C LEU A 714 3.07 -2.94 -9.25
#